data_ae07f991f88e591bf442af2fee8f514c
#
_entry.id   ae07f991f88e591bf442af2fee8f514c
#
_cell.length_a   1.000
_cell.length_b   1.000
_cell.length_c   1.000
_cell.angle_alpha   90.00
_cell.angle_beta   90.00
_cell.angle_gamma   90.00
#
_symmetry.space_group_name_H-M   'P 1'
#
loop_
_entity.id
_entity.type
_entity.pdbx_description
1 polymer ?
#
loop_
_entity_poly.entity_id
_entity_poly.type
_entity_poly.pdbx_seq_one_letter_code
_entity_poly.pdbx_strand_id
1 'polypeptide(L)'
;MHVVLTNDDGPLNDKSCPYFKYLVDEIITTTDWDLSIVVPDQQRSWIGKAHFAGKTLSASYIYTKVSTLQPNDKINSFEGPFFRPEPKFHNDKEYQEWCLINSTPAACADIGIHHLYAHSKGKPIDLVISGPNFGKNSSNLYILASGTVGAAMEAVTHGIKSIALSYAFNNLDHDYYILKEAAKISVKLIKKLYQQLKNSSEIDLFSINIPLVDSLNLQSTKIFYAPILKNYWKSIYTPLSEPNEKGQLQFSWTPDFKKVYKDGLADENHTDSRVLLEEGISVTPLQAAFRVIEPLKGEIKLTDDEEEEEEEEEEEKVANGNTLLITIPKESYIYDPITEPFKKLGYKITSDKSIVNSNISTPIFHYGEYEDIDLDSISNENYFIPSYIYRKALIRKHYLANTVHHYVTKNPKSILKSAVPESYQLEVDYAEFLDDSLDDAYELRDEINKEEKLWILKPSMSDKGQGIRIFKTLDQLQEIFNSFEENDENEEDEEGVDEEDNGIILSQLRHFIVQEYKSNPLLLSKYDHKKFHLRTYVVCVGDLKVFVYKNVLTLFAGEPYKLPGDEDEVVSLAGHLTNTCLQENEDPLVVPFWKLQGLADNDKNIVFEQICDITKELFKAATSVDKMNFQPINNAIEIFGVDFLVNSDFSVNLLEVNSYPDFKQTGDDLKEIIYELFERVATELVDPMINGNFLSVKNEASNLIEVL
;
A
#
# COMPACT_ATOMS: atom_id res chain seq x y z
N MET A 1 5.57 31.09 25.72
CA MET A 1 4.46 30.22 25.28
C MET A 1 3.89 29.52 26.50
N HIS A 2 2.58 29.55 26.70
CA HIS A 2 1.92 28.82 27.79
C HIS A 2 1.43 27.47 27.25
N VAL A 3 1.96 26.38 27.81
CA VAL A 3 1.72 25.01 27.35
C VAL A 3 1.04 24.22 28.45
N VAL A 4 -0.09 23.58 28.11
CA VAL A 4 -0.68 22.53 28.96
C VAL A 4 -0.18 21.19 28.46
N LEU A 5 0.39 20.39 29.38
CA LEU A 5 0.90 19.06 29.12
C LEU A 5 0.01 18.04 29.84
N THR A 6 -0.47 17.04 29.08
CA THR A 6 -1.30 15.94 29.58
C THR A 6 -0.81 14.60 29.01
N ASN A 7 -1.36 13.48 29.48
CA ASN A 7 -1.13 12.13 28.95
C ASN A 7 -2.32 11.22 29.25
N ASP A 8 -2.25 9.96 28.83
CA ASP A 8 -3.19 8.89 29.20
C ASP A 8 -2.55 7.80 30.08
N ASP A 9 -1.24 7.88 30.31
CA ASP A 9 -0.50 6.93 31.15
C ASP A 9 -0.58 7.26 32.65
N GLY A 10 -1.09 8.44 33.00
CA GLY A 10 -1.27 8.87 34.40
C GLY A 10 -0.02 9.50 34.99
N PRO A 11 0.11 9.51 36.33
CA PRO A 11 1.25 10.06 37.03
C PRO A 11 2.52 9.25 36.79
N LEU A 12 3.65 9.83 37.16
CA LEU A 12 4.97 9.20 37.01
C LEU A 12 5.02 7.80 37.61
N ASN A 13 5.39 6.83 36.82
CA ASN A 13 5.54 5.46 37.21
C ASN A 13 6.53 4.72 36.31
N ASP A 14 7.49 4.01 36.88
CA ASP A 14 8.53 3.29 36.12
C ASP A 14 7.96 2.22 35.16
N LYS A 15 6.73 1.77 35.37
CA LYS A 15 6.10 0.72 34.56
C LYS A 15 5.03 1.24 33.58
N SER A 16 4.21 2.18 34.03
CA SER A 16 3.05 2.67 33.26
C SER A 16 3.24 4.04 32.64
N CYS A 17 4.16 4.86 33.14
CA CYS A 17 4.44 6.21 32.63
C CYS A 17 5.95 6.53 32.68
N PRO A 18 6.81 5.75 32.02
CA PRO A 18 8.27 5.86 32.17
C PRO A 18 8.87 7.02 31.37
N TYR A 19 8.17 7.62 30.41
CA TYR A 19 8.74 8.57 29.45
C TYR A 19 8.49 10.04 29.78
N PHE A 20 7.41 10.32 30.45
CA PHE A 20 6.86 11.65 30.61
C PHE A 20 7.84 12.63 31.27
N LYS A 21 8.56 12.17 32.31
CA LYS A 21 9.53 13.00 33.04
C LYS A 21 10.69 13.48 32.17
N TYR A 22 11.13 12.67 31.19
CA TYR A 22 12.19 13.07 30.25
C TYR A 22 11.77 14.27 29.39
N LEU A 23 10.53 14.27 28.91
CA LEU A 23 9.98 15.40 28.15
C LEU A 23 9.83 16.65 29.02
N VAL A 24 9.29 16.49 30.25
CA VAL A 24 9.12 17.60 31.20
C VAL A 24 10.44 18.25 31.51
N ASP A 25 11.48 17.48 31.86
CA ASP A 25 12.80 18.00 32.18
C ASP A 25 13.45 18.67 30.97
N GLU A 26 13.31 18.12 29.77
CA GLU A 26 13.83 18.73 28.55
C GLU A 26 13.13 20.07 28.25
N ILE A 27 11.80 20.15 28.39
CA ILE A 27 11.05 21.41 28.21
C ILE A 27 11.55 22.46 29.21
N ILE A 28 11.61 22.13 30.50
CA ILE A 28 12.00 23.09 31.54
C ILE A 28 13.44 23.59 31.36
N THR A 29 14.34 22.71 30.96
CA THR A 29 15.78 23.03 30.87
C THR A 29 16.18 23.73 29.58
N THR A 30 15.43 23.53 28.48
CA THR A 30 15.82 24.01 27.13
C THR A 30 14.86 25.02 26.51
N THR A 31 13.79 25.38 27.24
CA THR A 31 12.79 26.35 26.75
C THR A 31 12.44 27.38 27.83
N ASP A 32 11.83 28.47 27.39
CA ASP A 32 11.20 29.49 28.24
C ASP A 32 9.68 29.32 28.36
N TRP A 33 9.17 28.09 28.11
CA TRP A 33 7.74 27.82 28.14
C TRP A 33 7.20 27.84 29.57
N ASP A 34 6.04 28.47 29.74
CA ASP A 34 5.27 28.37 30.97
C ASP A 34 4.50 27.06 30.94
N LEU A 35 4.98 26.05 31.66
CA LEU A 35 4.47 24.70 31.63
C LEU A 35 3.45 24.46 32.74
N SER A 36 2.29 23.94 32.36
CA SER A 36 1.21 23.50 33.26
C SER A 36 0.91 22.00 33.01
N ILE A 37 0.93 21.16 34.03
CA ILE A 37 0.79 19.70 33.88
C ILE A 37 -0.50 19.23 34.53
N VAL A 38 -1.37 18.57 33.75
CA VAL A 38 -2.62 17.94 34.22
C VAL A 38 -2.73 16.55 33.61
N VAL A 39 -2.76 15.54 34.44
CA VAL A 39 -2.79 14.14 34.00
C VAL A 39 -3.84 13.34 34.76
N PRO A 40 -4.32 12.21 34.22
CA PRO A 40 -5.17 11.28 34.98
C PRO A 40 -4.46 10.79 36.23
N ASP A 41 -5.24 10.46 37.28
CA ASP A 41 -4.72 9.91 38.53
C ASP A 41 -4.19 8.46 38.38
N GLN A 42 -4.49 7.80 37.31
CA GLN A 42 -4.04 6.45 36.95
C GLN A 42 -4.05 6.27 35.42
N GLN A 43 -3.41 5.21 34.93
CA GLN A 43 -3.38 4.89 33.51
C GLN A 43 -4.79 4.70 32.92
N ARG A 44 -5.05 5.31 31.76
CA ARG A 44 -6.32 5.31 31.03
C ARG A 44 -6.13 4.96 29.55
N SER A 45 -5.29 3.98 29.26
CA SER A 45 -5.03 3.54 27.88
C SER A 45 -6.29 2.96 27.21
N TRP A 46 -6.37 3.05 25.91
CA TRP A 46 -7.48 2.53 25.08
C TRP A 46 -8.86 3.15 25.36
N ILE A 47 -8.92 4.35 25.87
CA ILE A 47 -10.19 5.01 26.20
C ILE A 47 -10.71 5.96 25.11
N GLY A 48 -9.86 6.32 24.14
CA GLY A 48 -10.20 7.29 23.11
C GLY A 48 -10.52 8.68 23.70
N LYS A 49 -11.31 9.48 22.95
CA LYS A 49 -11.85 10.77 23.42
C LYS A 49 -13.14 10.52 24.21
N ALA A 50 -13.04 10.36 25.51
CA ALA A 50 -14.17 10.03 26.37
C ALA A 50 -14.22 10.88 27.64
N HIS A 51 -15.43 11.09 28.18
CA HIS A 51 -15.70 11.73 29.45
C HIS A 51 -16.56 10.82 30.33
N PHE A 52 -16.37 10.89 31.65
CA PHE A 52 -17.27 10.23 32.61
C PHE A 52 -18.48 11.13 32.91
N ALA A 53 -19.44 11.12 32.01
CA ALA A 53 -20.63 11.95 32.13
C ALA A 53 -21.36 11.71 33.48
N GLY A 54 -21.76 12.80 34.15
CA GLY A 54 -22.47 12.75 35.43
C GLY A 54 -21.59 12.39 36.64
N LYS A 55 -20.27 12.30 36.48
CA LYS A 55 -19.34 12.07 37.62
C LYS A 55 -18.79 13.40 38.15
N THR A 56 -18.73 13.53 39.47
CA THR A 56 -17.97 14.58 40.13
C THR A 56 -16.49 14.17 40.14
N LEU A 57 -15.63 15.07 39.67
CA LEU A 57 -14.20 14.82 39.56
C LEU A 57 -13.44 15.54 40.67
N SER A 58 -12.31 14.98 41.07
CA SER A 58 -11.45 15.51 42.12
C SER A 58 -10.03 15.70 41.63
N ALA A 59 -9.38 16.73 42.10
CA ALA A 59 -7.97 17.03 41.83
C ALA A 59 -7.10 16.68 43.06
N SER A 60 -5.91 16.19 42.77
CA SER A 60 -4.82 16.07 43.75
C SER A 60 -3.50 16.54 43.11
N TYR A 61 -2.49 16.76 43.90
CA TYR A 61 -1.25 17.41 43.47
C TYR A 61 -0.02 16.63 43.90
N ILE A 62 0.92 16.48 43.00
CA ILE A 62 2.26 15.97 43.28
C ILE A 62 3.31 16.99 42.79
N TYR A 63 4.50 16.90 43.38
CA TYR A 63 5.62 17.80 43.06
C TYR A 63 6.88 17.00 42.77
N THR A 64 7.51 17.25 41.63
CA THR A 64 8.76 16.64 41.23
C THR A 64 9.89 17.63 41.23
N LYS A 65 11.10 17.22 41.61
CA LYS A 65 12.27 18.09 41.47
C LYS A 65 12.56 18.36 40.02
N VAL A 66 12.82 19.61 39.70
CA VAL A 66 13.37 20.06 38.41
C VAL A 66 14.86 19.73 38.42
N SER A 67 15.18 18.49 38.02
CA SER A 67 16.55 18.03 37.90
C SER A 67 16.69 17.22 36.61
N THR A 68 17.80 17.40 35.92
CA THR A 68 18.11 16.50 34.81
C THR A 68 18.30 15.10 35.34
N LEU A 69 17.43 14.16 34.89
CA LEU A 69 17.58 12.73 35.19
C LEU A 69 18.99 12.27 34.82
N GLN A 70 19.55 11.41 35.65
CA GLN A 70 20.84 10.74 35.44
C GLN A 70 20.58 9.25 35.15
N PRO A 71 21.52 8.53 34.50
CA PRO A 71 21.41 7.08 34.39
C PRO A 71 21.17 6.43 35.76
N ASN A 72 20.16 5.56 35.84
CA ASN A 72 19.69 4.86 37.05
C ASN A 72 18.85 5.68 38.05
N ASP A 73 18.49 6.93 37.75
CA ASP A 73 17.54 7.64 38.57
C ASP A 73 16.15 7.00 38.50
N LYS A 74 15.45 6.95 39.63
CA LYS A 74 14.05 6.49 39.68
C LYS A 74 13.13 7.62 39.24
N ILE A 75 12.25 7.34 38.26
CA ILE A 75 11.31 8.30 37.70
C ILE A 75 10.17 8.63 38.65
N ASN A 76 9.75 7.67 39.47
CA ASN A 76 8.63 7.76 40.38
C ASN A 76 8.93 8.49 41.73
N SER A 77 9.97 9.31 41.78
CA SER A 77 10.30 10.12 42.95
C SER A 77 9.54 11.46 42.92
N PHE A 78 8.50 11.57 43.74
CA PHE A 78 7.72 12.80 43.90
C PHE A 78 7.23 12.97 45.32
N GLU A 79 6.87 14.22 45.69
CA GLU A 79 6.22 14.56 46.93
C GLU A 79 4.70 14.58 46.78
N GLY A 80 3.93 14.01 47.69
CA GLY A 80 2.47 13.94 47.60
C GLY A 80 1.94 12.49 47.47
N PRO A 81 0.67 12.28 47.05
CA PRO A 81 -0.28 13.30 46.59
C PRO A 81 -0.88 14.15 47.71
N PHE A 82 -1.08 15.45 47.44
CA PHE A 82 -1.77 16.38 48.30
C PHE A 82 -3.16 16.71 47.74
N PHE A 83 -4.16 16.94 48.63
CA PHE A 83 -5.54 17.25 48.20
C PHE A 83 -5.76 18.69 47.74
N ARG A 84 -4.76 19.57 47.87
CA ARG A 84 -4.74 20.96 47.40
C ARG A 84 -3.31 21.34 47.10
N PRO A 85 -3.10 22.43 46.30
CA PRO A 85 -1.75 22.96 46.11
C PRO A 85 -1.04 23.22 47.44
N GLU A 86 0.19 22.71 47.52
CA GLU A 86 0.98 22.80 48.77
C GLU A 86 1.85 24.09 48.73
N PRO A 87 1.60 25.07 49.62
CA PRO A 87 2.31 26.37 49.59
C PRO A 87 3.84 26.25 49.65
N LYS A 88 4.34 25.19 50.26
CA LYS A 88 5.77 24.89 50.39
C LYS A 88 6.46 24.77 49.04
N PHE A 89 5.77 24.27 48.03
CA PHE A 89 6.32 24.00 46.68
C PHE A 89 5.85 25.00 45.64
N HIS A 90 4.75 25.72 45.88
CA HIS A 90 4.03 26.52 44.85
C HIS A 90 4.88 27.66 44.22
N ASN A 91 5.89 28.20 44.93
CA ASN A 91 6.79 29.21 44.41
C ASN A 91 8.26 28.75 44.38
N ASP A 92 8.49 27.48 44.59
CA ASP A 92 9.83 26.92 44.60
C ASP A 92 10.21 26.48 43.18
N LYS A 93 11.15 27.20 42.57
CA LYS A 93 11.64 26.88 41.21
C LYS A 93 12.38 25.55 41.09
N GLU A 94 12.69 24.94 42.23
CA GLU A 94 13.27 23.57 42.27
C GLU A 94 12.23 22.49 42.07
N TYR A 95 10.94 22.82 42.12
CA TYR A 95 9.84 21.84 41.97
C TYR A 95 8.90 22.22 40.85
N GLN A 96 8.45 21.20 40.11
CA GLN A 96 7.36 21.27 39.15
C GLN A 96 6.09 20.68 39.75
N GLU A 97 5.01 21.44 39.71
CA GLU A 97 3.67 21.02 40.14
C GLU A 97 2.98 20.18 39.04
N TRP A 98 2.29 19.13 39.45
CA TRP A 98 1.46 18.27 38.63
C TRP A 98 0.08 18.15 39.27
N CYS A 99 -0.98 18.42 38.49
CA CYS A 99 -2.35 18.19 38.92
C CYS A 99 -2.83 16.83 38.40
N LEU A 100 -3.33 16.00 39.28
CA LEU A 100 -3.88 14.68 38.99
C LEU A 100 -5.40 14.74 39.07
N ILE A 101 -6.10 14.30 38.01
CA ILE A 101 -7.56 14.27 37.95
C ILE A 101 -8.04 12.83 37.91
N ASN A 102 -9.02 12.46 38.73
CA ASN A 102 -9.59 11.11 38.72
C ASN A 102 -10.53 10.83 37.55
N SER A 103 -10.06 11.14 36.34
CA SER A 103 -10.86 11.08 35.11
C SER A 103 -10.03 10.64 33.89
N THR A 104 -10.54 10.97 32.73
CA THR A 104 -9.96 10.66 31.40
C THR A 104 -8.93 11.72 30.99
N PRO A 105 -8.04 11.41 30.03
CA PRO A 105 -7.13 12.39 29.45
C PRO A 105 -7.85 13.61 28.83
N ALA A 106 -8.98 13.39 28.16
CA ALA A 106 -9.80 14.47 27.62
C ALA A 106 -10.31 15.42 28.75
N ALA A 107 -10.81 14.87 29.85
CA ALA A 107 -11.20 15.68 31.01
C ALA A 107 -10.02 16.45 31.62
N CYS A 108 -8.82 15.88 31.60
CA CYS A 108 -7.61 16.58 32.07
C CYS A 108 -7.28 17.78 31.16
N ALA A 109 -7.42 17.64 29.86
CA ALA A 109 -7.23 18.74 28.91
C ALA A 109 -8.25 19.85 29.15
N ASP A 110 -9.56 19.52 29.20
CA ASP A 110 -10.64 20.50 29.48
C ASP A 110 -10.41 21.25 30.80
N ILE A 111 -10.22 20.52 31.91
CA ILE A 111 -10.03 21.11 33.25
C ILE A 111 -8.76 21.97 33.27
N GLY A 112 -7.68 21.52 32.63
CA GLY A 112 -6.43 22.25 32.52
C GLY A 112 -6.60 23.58 31.77
N ILE A 113 -7.34 23.56 30.67
CA ILE A 113 -7.60 24.70 29.80
C ILE A 113 -8.46 25.73 30.54
N HIS A 114 -9.58 25.33 31.12
CA HIS A 114 -10.61 26.25 31.56
C HIS A 114 -10.57 26.56 33.07
N HIS A 115 -10.14 25.64 33.91
CA HIS A 115 -10.36 25.77 35.35
C HIS A 115 -9.08 25.92 36.16
N LEU A 116 -7.96 25.34 35.74
CA LEU A 116 -6.73 25.37 36.55
C LEU A 116 -5.78 26.48 36.16
N TYR A 117 -5.58 26.73 34.88
CA TYR A 117 -4.46 27.56 34.41
C TYR A 117 -4.84 28.77 33.53
N ALA A 118 -5.98 28.74 32.84
CA ALA A 118 -6.42 29.85 31.99
C ALA A 118 -6.53 31.20 32.75
N HIS A 119 -6.98 31.17 34.02
CA HIS A 119 -7.20 32.34 34.84
C HIS A 119 -6.10 32.57 35.88
N SER A 120 -5.43 31.51 36.32
CA SER A 120 -4.47 31.58 37.43
C SER A 120 -3.15 32.27 37.05
N LYS A 121 -2.74 32.13 35.75
CA LYS A 121 -1.49 32.71 35.24
C LYS A 121 -1.70 33.96 34.42
N GLY A 122 -2.93 34.43 34.18
CA GLY A 122 -3.27 35.64 33.45
C GLY A 122 -2.86 35.64 31.97
N LYS A 123 -2.54 34.48 31.42
CA LYS A 123 -2.12 34.30 30.02
C LYS A 123 -2.97 33.19 29.37
N PRO A 124 -3.39 33.37 28.09
CA PRO A 124 -4.06 32.32 27.36
C PRO A 124 -3.13 31.09 27.18
N ILE A 125 -3.72 29.93 26.98
CA ILE A 125 -3.00 28.71 26.61
C ILE A 125 -2.73 28.76 25.11
N ASP A 126 -1.47 28.62 24.74
CA ASP A 126 -1.02 28.68 23.36
C ASP A 126 -1.07 27.28 22.68
N LEU A 127 -0.82 26.21 23.44
CA LEU A 127 -0.69 24.86 22.92
C LEU A 127 -1.02 23.83 24.00
N VAL A 128 -1.71 22.75 23.59
CA VAL A 128 -1.83 21.54 24.39
C VAL A 128 -0.95 20.45 23.79
N ILE A 129 -0.11 19.84 24.61
CA ILE A 129 0.68 18.66 24.25
C ILE A 129 0.13 17.48 25.06
N SER A 130 -0.30 16.44 24.37
CA SER A 130 -0.72 15.18 24.97
C SER A 130 0.31 14.10 24.71
N GLY A 131 0.88 13.51 25.74
CA GLY A 131 1.97 12.55 25.69
C GLY A 131 3.29 13.04 26.29
N PRO A 132 4.41 12.29 26.15
CA PRO A 132 4.54 11.13 25.28
C PRO A 132 3.81 9.89 25.82
N ASN A 133 3.03 9.26 24.95
CA ASN A 133 2.35 8.00 25.22
C ASN A 133 3.35 6.85 25.36
N PHE A 134 3.07 5.93 26.27
CA PHE A 134 3.80 4.67 26.41
C PHE A 134 3.37 3.68 25.32
N GLY A 135 3.90 3.85 24.11
CA GLY A 135 3.59 3.06 22.92
C GLY A 135 3.17 3.94 21.72
N LYS A 136 3.08 3.31 20.57
CA LYS A 136 2.73 3.99 19.32
C LYS A 136 1.22 4.23 19.18
N ASN A 137 0.88 5.33 18.52
CA ASN A 137 -0.46 5.67 18.08
C ASN A 137 -0.50 5.78 16.54
N SER A 138 0.03 4.75 15.84
CA SER A 138 0.02 4.64 14.39
C SER A 138 -1.13 3.75 13.93
N SER A 139 -1.60 3.93 12.69
CA SER A 139 -2.80 3.36 12.08
C SER A 139 -4.13 3.86 12.70
N ASN A 140 -5.20 3.77 11.92
CA ASN A 140 -6.54 4.15 12.38
C ASN A 140 -6.99 3.36 13.63
N LEU A 141 -6.53 2.13 13.79
CA LEU A 141 -6.92 1.26 14.92
C LEU A 141 -6.40 1.79 16.26
N TYR A 142 -5.16 2.25 16.32
CA TYR A 142 -4.60 2.82 17.54
C TYR A 142 -5.03 4.28 17.75
N ILE A 143 -5.02 5.09 16.69
CA ILE A 143 -5.37 6.52 16.77
C ILE A 143 -6.79 6.73 17.33
N LEU A 144 -7.77 5.94 16.84
CA LEU A 144 -9.17 6.04 17.28
C LEU A 144 -9.40 5.58 18.74
N ALA A 145 -8.56 4.68 19.22
CA ALA A 145 -8.63 4.16 20.59
C ALA A 145 -7.75 4.94 21.59
N SER A 146 -6.89 5.83 21.10
CA SER A 146 -5.87 6.51 21.91
C SER A 146 -6.44 7.58 22.82
N GLY A 147 -6.17 7.47 24.12
CA GLY A 147 -6.42 8.54 25.07
C GLY A 147 -5.55 9.77 24.86
N THR A 148 -4.29 9.56 24.41
CA THR A 148 -3.35 10.63 24.04
C THR A 148 -3.90 11.49 22.90
N VAL A 149 -4.33 10.86 21.81
CA VAL A 149 -4.95 11.58 20.67
C VAL A 149 -6.29 12.17 21.09
N GLY A 150 -7.07 11.46 21.91
CA GLY A 150 -8.34 11.94 22.45
C GLY A 150 -8.22 13.24 23.25
N ALA A 151 -7.20 13.38 24.10
CA ALA A 151 -6.94 14.62 24.83
C ALA A 151 -6.47 15.78 23.91
N ALA A 152 -5.67 15.48 22.89
CA ALA A 152 -5.30 16.46 21.87
C ALA A 152 -6.52 16.94 21.07
N MET A 153 -7.42 16.04 20.68
CA MET A 153 -8.68 16.38 20.02
C MET A 153 -9.60 17.21 20.94
N GLU A 154 -9.61 16.92 22.26
CA GLU A 154 -10.37 17.72 23.22
C GLU A 154 -9.90 19.18 23.21
N ALA A 155 -8.60 19.42 23.27
CA ALA A 155 -8.06 20.78 23.19
C ALA A 155 -8.53 21.52 21.92
N VAL A 156 -8.57 20.84 20.78
CA VAL A 156 -9.06 21.42 19.53
C VAL A 156 -10.54 21.79 19.61
N THR A 157 -11.37 20.98 20.25
CA THR A 157 -12.80 21.32 20.43
C THR A 157 -13.01 22.58 21.30
N HIS A 158 -11.98 22.99 22.04
CA HIS A 158 -11.93 24.26 22.79
C HIS A 158 -11.20 25.39 22.04
N GLY A 159 -10.89 25.20 20.76
CA GLY A 159 -10.23 26.19 19.90
C GLY A 159 -8.72 26.32 20.11
N ILE A 160 -8.09 25.36 20.79
CA ILE A 160 -6.65 25.38 21.06
C ILE A 160 -5.95 24.33 20.20
N LYS A 161 -4.93 24.78 19.46
CA LYS A 161 -4.09 23.87 18.67
C LYS A 161 -3.36 22.88 19.57
N SER A 162 -3.14 21.66 19.08
CA SER A 162 -2.56 20.62 19.91
C SER A 162 -1.59 19.67 19.18
N ILE A 163 -0.84 18.92 19.98
CA ILE A 163 0.08 17.88 19.50
C ILE A 163 -0.13 16.62 20.36
N ALA A 164 -0.40 15.50 19.70
CA ALA A 164 -0.38 14.17 20.29
C ALA A 164 1.00 13.55 20.03
N LEU A 165 1.73 13.21 21.09
CA LEU A 165 3.09 12.68 21.03
C LEU A 165 3.12 11.24 21.55
N SER A 166 3.79 10.33 20.87
CA SER A 166 3.91 8.93 21.23
C SER A 166 5.34 8.44 21.04
N TYR A 167 5.81 7.62 21.97
CA TYR A 167 7.10 6.94 21.88
C TYR A 167 6.86 5.46 21.59
N ALA A 168 7.14 5.06 20.34
CA ALA A 168 6.98 3.70 19.86
C ALA A 168 8.17 2.83 20.32
N PHE A 169 7.91 1.63 20.82
CA PHE A 169 8.94 0.71 21.28
C PHE A 169 8.67 -0.72 20.81
N ASN A 170 9.74 -1.49 20.64
CA ASN A 170 9.68 -2.92 20.32
C ASN A 170 9.94 -3.80 21.57
N ASN A 171 10.67 -3.27 22.56
CA ASN A 171 10.92 -3.93 23.84
C ASN A 171 10.68 -2.95 25.00
N LEU A 172 10.67 -3.43 26.23
CA LEU A 172 10.43 -2.62 27.44
C LEU A 172 11.72 -2.12 28.12
N ASP A 173 12.87 -2.55 27.67
CA ASP A 173 14.18 -2.13 28.19
C ASP A 173 14.67 -0.93 27.39
N HIS A 174 14.40 0.27 27.92
CA HIS A 174 14.79 1.50 27.24
C HIS A 174 16.02 2.11 27.88
N ASP A 175 17.02 2.41 27.07
CA ASP A 175 18.21 3.11 27.52
C ASP A 175 17.88 4.57 27.87
N TYR A 176 18.51 5.04 28.92
CA TYR A 176 18.43 6.44 29.35
C TYR A 176 18.77 7.42 28.21
N TYR A 177 19.79 7.11 27.40
CA TYR A 177 20.27 7.98 26.32
C TYR A 177 19.24 8.09 25.20
N ILE A 178 18.59 6.98 24.84
CA ILE A 178 17.52 6.95 23.83
C ILE A 178 16.35 7.84 24.29
N LEU A 179 15.89 7.70 25.53
CA LEU A 179 14.80 8.51 26.07
C LEU A 179 15.15 10.00 26.15
N LYS A 180 16.39 10.32 26.47
CA LYS A 180 16.89 11.71 26.43
C LYS A 180 16.93 12.27 25.02
N GLU A 181 17.36 11.47 24.06
CA GLU A 181 17.40 11.88 22.66
C GLU A 181 15.99 12.08 22.11
N ALA A 182 15.06 11.15 22.40
CA ALA A 182 13.65 11.28 22.04
C ALA A 182 13.02 12.57 22.60
N ALA A 183 13.33 12.93 23.86
CA ALA A 183 12.85 14.16 24.45
C ALA A 183 13.40 15.41 23.74
N LYS A 184 14.69 15.45 23.40
CA LYS A 184 15.31 16.55 22.64
C LYS A 184 14.70 16.70 21.26
N ILE A 185 14.52 15.59 20.53
CA ILE A 185 13.85 15.58 19.23
C ILE A 185 12.44 16.12 19.38
N SER A 186 11.67 15.63 20.37
CA SER A 186 10.30 16.07 20.64
C SER A 186 10.20 17.58 20.82
N VAL A 187 11.01 18.17 21.68
CA VAL A 187 10.95 19.63 21.94
C VAL A 187 11.28 20.44 20.68
N LYS A 188 12.30 20.04 19.91
CA LYS A 188 12.65 20.72 18.66
C LYS A 188 11.56 20.59 17.61
N LEU A 189 11.00 19.40 17.47
CA LEU A 189 9.93 19.11 16.50
C LEU A 189 8.66 19.89 16.87
N ILE A 190 8.26 19.88 18.13
CA ILE A 190 7.12 20.66 18.62
C ILE A 190 7.29 22.15 18.32
N LYS A 191 8.47 22.72 18.58
CA LYS A 191 8.76 24.14 18.22
C LYS A 191 8.54 24.42 16.74
N LYS A 192 9.01 23.55 15.87
CA LYS A 192 8.87 23.67 14.41
C LYS A 192 7.41 23.53 13.97
N LEU A 193 6.71 22.51 14.45
CA LEU A 193 5.33 22.20 14.06
C LEU A 193 4.33 23.25 14.61
N TYR A 194 4.59 23.81 15.78
CA TYR A 194 3.74 24.86 16.34
C TYR A 194 3.66 26.10 15.43
N GLN A 195 4.74 26.45 14.74
CA GLN A 195 4.70 27.53 13.75
C GLN A 195 3.78 27.22 12.57
N GLN A 196 3.74 25.95 12.15
CA GLN A 196 2.82 25.50 11.08
C GLN A 196 1.37 25.51 11.58
N LEU A 197 1.11 25.01 12.79
CA LEU A 197 -0.22 25.03 13.40
C LEU A 197 -0.79 26.45 13.48
N LYS A 198 0.01 27.41 13.87
CA LYS A 198 -0.42 28.84 13.95
C LYS A 198 -0.81 29.43 12.59
N ASN A 199 -0.15 28.99 11.53
CA ASN A 199 -0.31 29.55 10.19
C ASN A 199 -1.31 28.77 9.32
N SER A 200 -1.83 27.64 9.80
CA SER A 200 -2.78 26.80 9.07
C SER A 200 -4.18 26.89 9.66
N SER A 201 -5.16 27.12 8.79
CA SER A 201 -6.59 26.96 9.12
C SER A 201 -7.08 25.52 8.99
N GLU A 202 -6.35 24.67 8.27
CA GLU A 202 -6.76 23.29 7.97
C GLU A 202 -6.19 22.25 8.93
N ILE A 203 -5.04 22.54 9.57
CA ILE A 203 -4.43 21.62 10.52
C ILE A 203 -4.84 22.02 11.94
N ASP A 204 -5.49 21.14 12.65
CA ASP A 204 -5.90 21.34 14.05
C ASP A 204 -4.88 20.77 15.03
N LEU A 205 -4.34 19.61 14.71
CA LEU A 205 -3.34 18.93 15.53
C LEU A 205 -2.35 18.14 14.69
N PHE A 206 -1.20 17.80 15.30
CA PHE A 206 -0.29 16.78 14.77
C PHE A 206 -0.28 15.56 15.66
N SER A 207 -0.33 14.37 15.05
CA SER A 207 0.02 13.11 15.71
C SER A 207 1.46 12.74 15.35
N ILE A 208 2.31 12.56 16.37
CA ILE A 208 3.75 12.30 16.21
C ILE A 208 4.06 10.96 16.86
N ASN A 209 4.75 10.09 16.14
CA ASN A 209 5.31 8.87 16.70
C ASN A 209 6.83 8.88 16.51
N ILE A 210 7.57 8.69 17.59
CA ILE A 210 9.03 8.62 17.63
C ILE A 210 9.43 7.19 18.00
N PRO A 211 10.17 6.47 17.16
CA PRO A 211 10.66 5.13 17.49
C PRO A 211 11.74 5.20 18.55
N LEU A 212 11.66 4.36 19.58
CA LEU A 212 12.70 4.19 20.59
C LEU A 212 13.64 3.08 20.16
N VAL A 213 14.59 3.41 19.33
CA VAL A 213 15.59 2.51 18.75
C VAL A 213 17.00 3.03 19.02
N ASP A 214 18.01 2.16 18.95
CA ASP A 214 19.40 2.52 19.24
C ASP A 214 19.96 3.55 18.25
N SER A 215 19.48 3.50 17.01
CA SER A 215 19.84 4.44 15.94
C SER A 215 19.25 5.85 16.11
N LEU A 216 18.31 6.05 17.07
CA LEU A 216 17.61 7.34 17.25
C LEU A 216 18.58 8.49 17.53
N ASN A 217 18.67 9.43 16.60
CA ASN A 217 19.58 10.55 16.67
C ASN A 217 18.95 11.81 16.04
N LEU A 218 19.14 12.96 16.70
CA LEU A 218 18.61 14.26 16.25
C LEU A 218 19.09 14.69 14.86
N GLN A 219 20.28 14.26 14.43
CA GLN A 219 20.89 14.70 13.18
C GLN A 219 20.58 13.74 12.02
N SER A 220 20.47 12.44 12.27
CA SER A 220 20.35 11.39 11.25
C SER A 220 18.94 10.82 11.11
N THR A 221 18.15 10.73 12.19
CA THR A 221 16.81 10.13 12.09
C THR A 221 15.90 10.92 11.16
N LYS A 222 15.36 10.27 10.15
CA LYS A 222 14.46 10.87 9.15
C LYS A 222 13.08 11.16 9.76
N ILE A 223 12.46 12.26 9.35
CA ILE A 223 11.16 12.72 9.85
C ILE A 223 10.25 12.93 8.64
N PHE A 224 9.13 12.20 8.58
CA PHE A 224 8.22 12.24 7.44
C PHE A 224 6.83 12.73 7.82
N TYR A 225 6.22 13.52 6.94
CA TYR A 225 4.76 13.64 6.93
C TYR A 225 4.18 12.36 6.35
N ALA A 226 3.37 11.66 7.13
CA ALA A 226 2.83 10.36 6.76
C ALA A 226 1.31 10.31 6.92
N PRO A 227 0.56 9.75 5.97
CA PRO A 227 -0.86 9.46 6.15
C PRO A 227 -1.07 8.34 7.17
N ILE A 228 -2.29 8.21 7.68
CA ILE A 228 -2.66 7.13 8.61
C ILE A 228 -2.89 5.85 7.82
N LEU A 229 -2.30 4.74 8.26
CA LEU A 229 -2.60 3.41 7.74
C LEU A 229 -4.06 3.05 8.03
N LYS A 230 -4.84 2.72 7.00
CA LYS A 230 -6.20 2.20 7.14
C LYS A 230 -6.17 0.68 7.24
N ASN A 231 -6.62 0.15 8.37
CA ASN A 231 -6.72 -1.28 8.61
C ASN A 231 -7.88 -1.60 9.57
N TYR A 232 -8.18 -2.90 9.77
CA TYR A 232 -9.38 -3.35 10.46
C TYR A 232 -9.08 -4.46 11.45
N TRP A 233 -9.76 -4.45 12.62
CA TRP A 233 -9.81 -5.59 13.53
C TRP A 233 -10.76 -6.68 12.99
N LYS A 234 -10.48 -7.96 13.32
CA LYS A 234 -11.53 -9.01 13.28
C LYS A 234 -12.39 -8.93 14.54
N SER A 235 -11.77 -9.14 15.67
CA SER A 235 -12.33 -8.92 16.99
C SER A 235 -11.19 -8.64 17.97
N ILE A 236 -11.41 -7.75 18.94
CA ILE A 236 -10.46 -7.49 20.02
C ILE A 236 -10.80 -8.28 21.30
N TYR A 237 -11.85 -9.10 21.24
CA TYR A 237 -12.25 -9.96 22.33
C TYR A 237 -12.33 -11.41 21.89
N THR A 238 -11.90 -12.30 22.78
CA THR A 238 -12.04 -13.76 22.62
C THR A 238 -12.96 -14.29 23.74
N PRO A 239 -14.00 -15.05 23.40
CA PRO A 239 -14.85 -15.66 24.42
C PRO A 239 -14.03 -16.67 25.24
N LEU A 240 -14.23 -16.66 26.56
CA LEU A 240 -13.70 -17.70 27.45
C LEU A 240 -14.55 -18.97 27.33
N SER A 241 -13.91 -20.13 27.49
CA SER A 241 -14.55 -21.44 27.29
C SER A 241 -15.65 -21.73 28.32
N GLU A 242 -15.61 -21.10 29.49
CA GLU A 242 -16.58 -21.34 30.57
C GLU A 242 -17.20 -20.03 31.05
N PRO A 243 -18.51 -20.02 31.33
CA PRO A 243 -19.16 -18.93 32.03
C PRO A 243 -18.59 -18.74 33.45
N ASN A 244 -18.76 -17.54 34.02
CA ASN A 244 -18.41 -17.30 35.43
C ASN A 244 -19.36 -18.07 36.40
N GLU A 245 -19.08 -18.00 37.69
CA GLU A 245 -19.89 -18.65 38.74
C GLU A 245 -21.39 -18.31 38.73
N LYS A 246 -21.76 -17.19 38.06
CA LYS A 246 -23.15 -16.76 37.89
C LYS A 246 -23.75 -17.21 36.56
N GLY A 247 -23.02 -18.00 35.76
CA GLY A 247 -23.46 -18.45 34.43
C GLY A 247 -23.36 -17.40 33.33
N GLN A 248 -22.63 -16.28 33.54
CA GLN A 248 -22.46 -15.22 32.56
C GLN A 248 -21.31 -15.53 31.60
N LEU A 249 -21.52 -15.32 30.29
CA LEU A 249 -20.46 -15.40 29.31
C LEU A 249 -19.36 -14.37 29.61
N GLN A 250 -18.12 -14.77 29.44
CA GLN A 250 -16.96 -13.94 29.67
C GLN A 250 -16.13 -13.79 28.41
N PHE A 251 -15.54 -12.59 28.22
CA PHE A 251 -14.72 -12.26 27.09
C PHE A 251 -13.39 -11.67 27.56
N SER A 252 -12.30 -12.21 27.07
CA SER A 252 -10.95 -11.71 27.33
C SER A 252 -10.58 -10.70 26.26
N TRP A 253 -9.95 -9.60 26.65
CA TRP A 253 -9.40 -8.60 25.71
C TRP A 253 -8.10 -9.15 25.11
N THR A 254 -8.12 -9.42 23.80
CA THR A 254 -7.04 -10.12 23.06
C THR A 254 -6.91 -9.60 21.64
N PRO A 255 -6.56 -8.31 21.46
CA PRO A 255 -6.38 -7.75 20.11
C PRO A 255 -5.20 -8.42 19.38
N ASP A 256 -5.36 -8.62 18.07
CA ASP A 256 -4.31 -9.19 17.24
C ASP A 256 -3.29 -8.11 16.81
N PHE A 257 -2.35 -7.81 17.70
CA PHE A 257 -1.29 -6.85 17.43
C PHE A 257 -0.33 -7.29 16.29
N LYS A 258 -0.20 -8.63 16.08
CA LYS A 258 0.64 -9.16 15.00
C LYS A 258 0.05 -8.83 13.64
N LYS A 259 -1.29 -8.81 13.52
CA LYS A 259 -1.94 -8.37 12.29
C LYS A 259 -1.62 -6.92 11.97
N VAL A 260 -1.73 -6.01 12.95
CA VAL A 260 -1.42 -4.59 12.76
C VAL A 260 0.03 -4.39 12.29
N TYR A 261 0.96 -5.15 12.85
CA TYR A 261 2.36 -5.13 12.42
C TYR A 261 2.50 -5.61 10.96
N LYS A 262 1.85 -6.71 10.59
CA LYS A 262 1.86 -7.22 9.21
C LYS A 262 1.20 -6.24 8.23
N ASP A 263 0.11 -5.61 8.63
CA ASP A 263 -0.55 -4.59 7.80
C ASP A 263 0.39 -3.41 7.51
N GLY A 264 1.20 -3.00 8.50
CA GLY A 264 2.21 -1.96 8.33
C GLY A 264 3.37 -2.38 7.41
N LEU A 265 3.81 -3.65 7.50
CA LEU A 265 4.85 -4.18 6.60
C LEU A 265 4.36 -4.30 5.15
N ALA A 266 3.08 -4.61 4.96
CA ALA A 266 2.47 -4.72 3.63
C ALA A 266 2.07 -3.37 3.02
N ASP A 267 2.29 -2.27 3.74
CA ASP A 267 1.92 -0.93 3.27
C ASP A 267 2.96 -0.35 2.32
N GLU A 268 2.54 -0.05 1.12
CA GLU A 268 3.37 0.57 0.06
C GLU A 268 3.24 2.11 0.02
N ASN A 269 2.30 2.69 0.80
CA ASN A 269 1.99 4.12 0.74
C ASN A 269 2.77 4.97 1.74
N HIS A 270 3.84 4.46 2.33
CA HIS A 270 4.67 5.17 3.31
C HIS A 270 3.86 5.83 4.44
N THR A 271 2.92 5.07 4.99
CA THR A 271 2.03 5.50 6.08
C THR A 271 2.79 5.65 7.40
N ASP A 272 2.10 6.20 8.41
CA ASP A 272 2.60 6.35 9.78
C ASP A 272 3.15 5.05 10.38
N SER A 273 2.53 3.91 10.05
CA SER A 273 2.97 2.60 10.49
C SER A 273 4.22 2.12 9.74
N ARG A 274 4.29 2.34 8.42
CA ARG A 274 5.45 1.98 7.62
C ARG A 274 6.68 2.79 8.02
N VAL A 275 6.54 4.10 8.15
CA VAL A 275 7.63 5.00 8.60
C VAL A 275 8.23 4.55 9.94
N LEU A 276 7.39 4.09 10.89
CA LEU A 276 7.87 3.61 12.19
C LEU A 276 8.61 2.26 12.09
N LEU A 277 8.21 1.40 11.16
CA LEU A 277 8.90 0.13 10.92
C LEU A 277 10.28 0.35 10.28
N GLU A 278 10.43 1.42 9.54
CA GLU A 278 11.69 1.91 8.95
C GLU A 278 12.47 2.84 9.92
N GLU A 279 12.20 2.75 11.21
CA GLU A 279 12.83 3.54 12.28
C GLU A 279 12.73 5.07 12.12
N GLY A 280 11.90 5.54 11.18
CA GLY A 280 11.61 6.95 10.95
C GLY A 280 10.62 7.53 11.96
N ILE A 281 10.59 8.85 12.07
CA ILE A 281 9.59 9.60 12.87
C ILE A 281 8.41 9.95 11.97
N SER A 282 7.22 9.49 12.31
CA SER A 282 6.00 9.87 11.59
C SER A 282 5.35 11.11 12.19
N VAL A 283 4.93 12.03 11.33
CA VAL A 283 4.18 13.25 11.68
C VAL A 283 2.93 13.28 10.81
N THR A 284 1.76 13.15 11.42
CA THR A 284 0.49 13.14 10.70
C THR A 284 -0.31 14.41 11.03
N PRO A 285 -0.54 15.31 10.06
CA PRO A 285 -1.43 16.46 10.24
C PRO A 285 -2.90 15.98 10.25
N LEU A 286 -3.68 16.46 11.21
CA LEU A 286 -5.05 16.01 11.44
C LEU A 286 -6.00 17.19 11.66
N GLN A 287 -7.28 16.97 11.36
CA GLN A 287 -8.42 17.76 11.82
C GLN A 287 -9.16 16.98 12.92
N ALA A 288 -9.61 17.69 13.95
CA ALA A 288 -10.42 17.10 15.01
C ALA A 288 -11.92 17.13 14.65
N ALA A 289 -12.24 16.72 13.43
CA ALA A 289 -13.58 16.65 12.89
C ALA A 289 -13.75 15.41 11.98
N PHE A 290 -14.94 14.85 11.95
CA PHE A 290 -15.25 13.84 10.94
C PHE A 290 -15.48 14.53 9.59
N ARG A 291 -14.90 13.96 8.54
CA ARG A 291 -15.16 14.40 7.18
C ARG A 291 -16.54 13.91 6.75
N VAL A 292 -17.39 14.85 6.35
CA VAL A 292 -18.66 14.52 5.68
C VAL A 292 -18.32 14.06 4.26
N ILE A 293 -18.89 12.93 3.85
CA ILE A 293 -18.72 12.42 2.50
C ILE A 293 -19.85 13.00 1.66
N GLU A 294 -19.51 13.91 0.76
CA GLU A 294 -20.42 14.38 -0.26
C GLU A 294 -20.50 13.35 -1.41
N PRO A 295 -21.63 13.15 -2.10
CA PRO A 295 -22.71 14.13 -2.26
C PRO A 295 -23.97 13.90 -1.43
N LEU A 296 -23.97 13.01 -0.43
CA LEU A 296 -25.18 12.73 0.35
C LEU A 296 -25.65 13.98 1.09
N LYS A 297 -26.71 14.61 0.57
CA LYS A 297 -27.31 15.87 1.10
C LYS A 297 -28.83 15.81 1.01
N GLY A 298 -29.51 16.58 1.84
CA GLY A 298 -30.92 16.76 1.81
C GLY A 298 -31.71 15.86 2.78
N GLU A 299 -33.02 15.82 2.62
CA GLU A 299 -33.95 15.07 3.46
C GLU A 299 -33.99 13.59 3.04
N ILE A 300 -33.94 12.69 4.01
CA ILE A 300 -34.17 11.27 3.77
C ILE A 300 -35.65 11.01 4.00
N LYS A 301 -36.38 10.67 2.95
CA LYS A 301 -37.82 10.31 3.04
C LYS A 301 -37.91 8.80 3.33
N LEU A 302 -38.71 8.43 4.33
CA LEU A 302 -38.93 7.04 4.75
C LEU A 302 -40.24 6.45 4.23
N THR A 303 -40.92 7.14 3.30
CA THR A 303 -42.13 6.66 2.67
C THR A 303 -41.82 5.95 1.37
N ASP A 304 -42.49 4.81 1.12
CA ASP A 304 -42.32 3.99 -0.08
C ASP A 304 -42.95 4.63 -1.36
N ASP A 305 -43.36 5.86 -1.28
CA ASP A 305 -43.91 6.59 -2.43
C ASP A 305 -42.78 7.25 -3.21
N GLU A 306 -42.42 6.62 -4.31
CA GLU A 306 -41.57 7.17 -5.36
C GLU A 306 -42.28 8.36 -6.04
N GLU A 307 -42.18 9.55 -5.46
CA GLU A 307 -42.42 10.79 -6.20
C GLU A 307 -41.07 11.35 -6.64
N GLU A 308 -40.83 11.22 -7.94
CA GLU A 308 -39.74 11.81 -8.69
C GLU A 308 -39.74 13.34 -8.48
N GLU A 309 -38.81 13.89 -7.71
CA GLU A 309 -38.46 15.30 -7.80
C GLU A 309 -37.54 15.50 -8.98
N GLU A 310 -38.11 16.07 -10.05
CA GLU A 310 -37.36 16.60 -11.21
C GLU A 310 -36.43 17.74 -10.73
N GLU A 311 -35.16 17.46 -10.54
CA GLU A 311 -34.14 18.50 -10.63
C GLU A 311 -33.92 18.81 -12.11
N GLU A 312 -34.38 19.97 -12.56
CA GLU A 312 -34.04 20.55 -13.85
C GLU A 312 -32.50 20.89 -13.91
N GLU A 313 -31.67 19.90 -14.17
CA GLU A 313 -30.41 20.10 -14.86
C GLU A 313 -30.65 19.81 -16.34
N GLU A 314 -30.14 20.67 -17.21
CA GLU A 314 -30.28 20.55 -18.67
C GLU A 314 -29.82 19.12 -19.12
N GLU A 315 -30.82 18.22 -19.28
CA GLU A 315 -30.59 16.88 -19.81
C GLU A 315 -30.24 16.97 -21.29
N GLU A 316 -28.96 16.82 -21.63
CA GLU A 316 -28.61 16.16 -22.90
C GLU A 316 -29.27 14.78 -22.87
N LYS A 317 -30.15 14.50 -23.82
CA LYS A 317 -30.86 13.23 -23.94
C LYS A 317 -29.90 12.05 -23.95
N VAL A 318 -29.75 11.38 -22.80
CA VAL A 318 -29.10 10.06 -22.67
C VAL A 318 -30.03 9.05 -23.36
N ALA A 319 -29.56 8.43 -24.44
CA ALA A 319 -30.41 7.63 -25.33
C ALA A 319 -30.71 6.21 -24.80
N ASN A 320 -29.96 5.67 -23.84
CA ASN A 320 -30.09 4.27 -23.42
C ASN A 320 -30.14 3.99 -21.91
N GLY A 321 -30.01 4.98 -21.05
CA GLY A 321 -30.10 4.82 -19.57
C GLY A 321 -28.90 4.12 -18.89
N ASN A 322 -27.92 3.61 -19.63
CA ASN A 322 -26.74 2.94 -19.07
C ASN A 322 -25.73 3.95 -18.50
N THR A 323 -24.97 3.54 -17.48
CA THR A 323 -24.00 4.42 -16.81
C THR A 323 -22.59 3.85 -16.88
N LEU A 324 -21.61 4.71 -17.18
CA LEU A 324 -20.20 4.45 -16.93
C LEU A 324 -19.81 5.10 -15.59
N LEU A 325 -19.53 4.28 -14.59
CA LEU A 325 -18.87 4.72 -13.36
C LEU A 325 -17.36 4.65 -13.58
N ILE A 326 -16.67 5.79 -13.50
CA ILE A 326 -15.23 5.87 -13.67
C ILE A 326 -14.57 6.43 -12.42
N THR A 327 -13.69 5.63 -11.80
CA THR A 327 -13.07 5.96 -10.51
C THR A 327 -11.57 6.26 -10.61
N ILE A 328 -10.98 6.15 -11.81
CA ILE A 328 -9.61 6.61 -12.05
C ILE A 328 -9.55 8.15 -12.10
N PRO A 329 -8.39 8.76 -11.75
CA PRO A 329 -8.19 10.22 -11.83
C PRO A 329 -8.42 10.76 -13.25
N LYS A 330 -9.00 11.96 -13.37
CA LYS A 330 -9.23 12.62 -14.68
C LYS A 330 -7.94 12.91 -15.45
N GLU A 331 -6.84 13.04 -14.74
CA GLU A 331 -5.49 13.28 -15.28
C GLU A 331 -4.84 11.99 -15.80
N SER A 332 -5.47 10.83 -15.57
CA SER A 332 -4.98 9.55 -16.06
C SER A 332 -4.96 9.51 -17.58
N TYR A 333 -3.86 8.99 -18.16
CA TYR A 333 -3.66 8.82 -19.60
C TYR A 333 -4.83 8.10 -20.31
N ILE A 334 -5.48 7.16 -19.63
CA ILE A 334 -6.58 6.36 -20.18
C ILE A 334 -7.96 6.92 -19.90
N TYR A 335 -8.09 8.05 -19.18
CA TYR A 335 -9.41 8.61 -18.84
C TYR A 335 -10.24 8.96 -20.08
N ASP A 336 -9.66 9.73 -21.02
CA ASP A 336 -10.35 10.11 -22.26
C ASP A 336 -10.57 8.92 -23.20
N PRO A 337 -9.56 8.04 -23.45
CA PRO A 337 -9.77 6.83 -24.25
C PRO A 337 -10.96 5.97 -23.81
N ILE A 338 -11.24 5.92 -22.49
CA ILE A 338 -12.38 5.17 -21.94
C ILE A 338 -13.67 5.98 -22.03
N THR A 339 -13.67 7.24 -21.62
CA THR A 339 -14.94 8.00 -21.47
C THR A 339 -15.52 8.42 -22.81
N GLU A 340 -14.71 8.74 -23.82
CA GLU A 340 -15.21 9.22 -25.13
C GLU A 340 -16.07 8.20 -25.87
N PRO A 341 -15.69 6.92 -26.01
CA PRO A 341 -16.55 5.91 -26.63
C PRO A 341 -17.90 5.77 -25.93
N PHE A 342 -17.93 5.74 -24.60
CA PHE A 342 -19.19 5.60 -23.84
C PHE A 342 -20.07 6.84 -23.95
N LYS A 343 -19.51 8.04 -24.00
CA LYS A 343 -20.27 9.26 -24.30
C LYS A 343 -20.93 9.17 -25.68
N LYS A 344 -20.21 8.70 -26.71
CA LYS A 344 -20.76 8.49 -28.05
C LYS A 344 -21.89 7.45 -28.07
N LEU A 345 -21.81 6.44 -27.21
CA LEU A 345 -22.84 5.42 -27.04
C LEU A 345 -24.03 5.91 -26.20
N GLY A 346 -23.99 7.12 -25.65
CA GLY A 346 -25.06 7.71 -24.86
C GLY A 346 -25.10 7.24 -23.40
N TYR A 347 -23.98 6.79 -22.85
CA TYR A 347 -23.88 6.46 -21.44
C TYR A 347 -23.75 7.72 -20.58
N LYS A 348 -24.39 7.71 -19.41
CA LYS A 348 -24.13 8.71 -18.37
C LYS A 348 -22.74 8.45 -17.78
N ILE A 349 -21.88 9.48 -17.72
CA ILE A 349 -20.55 9.35 -17.11
C ILE A 349 -20.57 9.93 -15.70
N THR A 350 -20.13 9.17 -14.72
CA THR A 350 -20.06 9.64 -13.33
C THR A 350 -18.85 9.04 -12.60
N SER A 351 -18.35 9.73 -11.58
CA SER A 351 -17.38 9.20 -10.62
C SER A 351 -17.99 8.90 -9.25
N ASP A 352 -19.30 9.02 -9.14
CA ASP A 352 -20.04 8.82 -7.89
C ASP A 352 -20.22 7.31 -7.62
N LYS A 353 -19.44 6.78 -6.68
CA LYS A 353 -19.51 5.38 -6.25
C LYS A 353 -20.85 5.03 -5.54
N SER A 354 -21.62 6.02 -5.08
CA SER A 354 -22.86 5.78 -4.35
C SER A 354 -23.98 5.19 -5.22
N ILE A 355 -23.86 5.28 -6.54
CA ILE A 355 -24.78 4.63 -7.48
C ILE A 355 -24.70 3.09 -7.42
N VAL A 356 -23.61 2.53 -6.91
CA VAL A 356 -23.44 1.08 -6.67
C VAL A 356 -24.01 0.77 -5.30
N ASN A 357 -25.21 0.23 -5.27
CA ASN A 357 -25.94 -0.13 -4.05
C ASN A 357 -26.71 -1.43 -4.26
N SER A 358 -27.41 -1.92 -3.24
CA SER A 358 -28.17 -3.18 -3.29
C SER A 358 -29.32 -3.19 -4.31
N ASN A 359 -29.72 -2.04 -4.86
CA ASN A 359 -30.90 -1.89 -5.76
C ASN A 359 -30.49 -1.31 -7.12
N ILE A 360 -29.41 -1.79 -7.75
CA ILE A 360 -29.00 -1.35 -9.09
C ILE A 360 -30.08 -1.80 -10.09
N SER A 361 -30.87 -0.86 -10.61
CA SER A 361 -31.95 -1.13 -11.56
C SER A 361 -31.54 -0.88 -13.02
N THR A 362 -30.55 -0.05 -13.24
CA THR A 362 -29.99 0.27 -14.57
C THR A 362 -28.56 -0.21 -14.68
N PRO A 363 -28.11 -0.69 -15.84
CA PRO A 363 -26.76 -1.19 -16.01
C PRO A 363 -25.69 -0.15 -15.72
N ILE A 364 -24.71 -0.54 -14.89
CA ILE A 364 -23.53 0.25 -14.56
C ILE A 364 -22.30 -0.53 -15.00
N PHE A 365 -21.50 0.03 -15.89
CA PHE A 365 -20.15 -0.44 -16.12
C PHE A 365 -19.18 0.38 -15.26
N HIS A 366 -18.56 -0.26 -14.30
CA HIS A 366 -17.58 0.37 -13.43
C HIS A 366 -16.17 0.17 -14.01
N TYR A 367 -15.46 1.26 -14.31
CA TYR A 367 -14.05 1.23 -14.66
C TYR A 367 -13.22 1.95 -13.61
N GLY A 368 -12.34 1.21 -12.95
CA GLY A 368 -11.50 1.70 -11.86
C GLY A 368 -10.43 0.68 -11.50
N GLU A 369 -9.70 0.96 -10.44
CA GLU A 369 -8.75 0.00 -9.88
C GLU A 369 -9.47 -1.17 -9.18
N TYR A 370 -8.75 -2.27 -8.98
CA TYR A 370 -9.32 -3.48 -8.37
C TYR A 370 -9.90 -3.22 -6.98
N GLU A 371 -9.25 -2.36 -6.22
CA GLU A 371 -9.63 -1.96 -4.86
C GLU A 371 -10.90 -1.11 -4.82
N ASP A 372 -11.29 -0.53 -5.96
CA ASP A 372 -12.50 0.28 -6.10
C ASP A 372 -13.77 -0.54 -6.35
N ILE A 373 -13.62 -1.81 -6.75
CA ILE A 373 -14.74 -2.70 -7.05
C ILE A 373 -15.53 -3.01 -5.79
N ASP A 374 -16.84 -2.77 -5.83
CA ASP A 374 -17.76 -3.17 -4.76
C ASP A 374 -18.02 -4.68 -4.81
N LEU A 375 -17.30 -5.42 -3.97
CA LEU A 375 -17.39 -6.88 -3.93
C LEU A 375 -18.76 -7.39 -3.46
N ASP A 376 -19.52 -6.61 -2.70
CA ASP A 376 -20.84 -7.00 -2.22
C ASP A 376 -21.90 -6.92 -3.34
N SER A 377 -21.67 -6.05 -4.32
CA SER A 377 -22.57 -5.84 -5.46
C SER A 377 -22.26 -6.71 -6.69
N ILE A 378 -21.21 -7.53 -6.68
CA ILE A 378 -20.80 -8.35 -7.85
C ILE A 378 -21.91 -9.32 -8.30
N SER A 379 -22.75 -9.79 -7.39
CA SER A 379 -23.85 -10.70 -7.72
C SER A 379 -25.03 -10.00 -8.43
N ASN A 380 -25.02 -8.68 -8.53
CA ASN A 380 -26.06 -7.94 -9.22
C ASN A 380 -25.84 -7.99 -10.75
N GLU A 381 -26.85 -8.43 -11.49
CA GLU A 381 -26.80 -8.60 -12.95
C GLU A 381 -26.62 -7.26 -13.72
N ASN A 382 -26.88 -6.13 -13.08
CA ASN A 382 -26.70 -4.78 -13.64
C ASN A 382 -25.37 -4.12 -13.25
N TYR A 383 -24.48 -4.79 -12.50
CA TYR A 383 -23.18 -4.26 -12.12
C TYR A 383 -22.06 -4.98 -12.86
N PHE A 384 -21.44 -4.30 -13.81
CA PHE A 384 -20.37 -4.83 -14.65
C PHE A 384 -19.04 -4.26 -14.19
N ILE A 385 -17.99 -5.10 -14.10
CA ILE A 385 -16.72 -4.77 -13.48
C ILE A 385 -15.54 -4.93 -14.45
N PRO A 386 -14.43 -4.16 -14.26
CA PRO A 386 -13.31 -4.12 -15.18
C PRO A 386 -12.28 -5.24 -14.92
N SER A 387 -12.60 -6.21 -14.07
CA SER A 387 -11.64 -7.23 -13.65
C SER A 387 -12.31 -8.50 -13.16
N TYR A 388 -11.72 -9.65 -13.45
CA TYR A 388 -12.05 -10.89 -12.74
C TYR A 388 -11.50 -10.86 -11.32
N ILE A 389 -12.29 -11.35 -10.34
CA ILE A 389 -11.89 -11.33 -8.92
C ILE A 389 -10.81 -12.38 -8.64
N TYR A 390 -10.98 -13.59 -9.20
CA TYR A 390 -10.01 -14.67 -9.07
C TYR A 390 -9.24 -14.81 -10.37
N ARG A 391 -8.02 -14.24 -10.45
CA ARG A 391 -7.17 -14.20 -11.66
C ARG A 391 -5.70 -14.54 -11.42
N LYS A 392 -5.35 -14.93 -10.17
CA LYS A 392 -3.96 -15.19 -9.75
C LYS A 392 -3.26 -16.25 -10.61
N ALA A 393 -4.02 -17.24 -11.14
CA ALA A 393 -3.47 -18.29 -12.02
C ALA A 393 -2.78 -17.75 -13.27
N LEU A 394 -3.10 -16.52 -13.69
CA LEU A 394 -2.49 -15.86 -14.86
C LEU A 394 -1.47 -14.81 -14.46
N ILE A 395 -1.81 -13.90 -13.53
CA ILE A 395 -1.07 -12.68 -13.27
C ILE A 395 0.06 -12.82 -12.23
N ARG A 396 0.12 -13.94 -11.51
CA ARG A 396 1.19 -14.19 -10.53
C ARG A 396 2.14 -15.25 -11.06
N LYS A 397 3.42 -14.90 -11.22
CA LYS A 397 4.45 -15.72 -11.88
C LYS A 397 4.47 -17.17 -11.39
N HIS A 398 4.41 -17.39 -10.07
CA HIS A 398 4.42 -18.74 -9.48
C HIS A 398 3.13 -19.54 -9.75
N TYR A 399 1.94 -18.87 -9.70
CA TYR A 399 0.67 -19.53 -10.04
C TYR A 399 0.60 -19.85 -11.53
N LEU A 400 1.08 -18.95 -12.40
CA LEU A 400 1.15 -19.17 -13.84
C LEU A 400 2.01 -20.40 -14.17
N ALA A 401 3.21 -20.48 -13.57
CA ALA A 401 4.11 -21.62 -13.75
C ALA A 401 3.43 -22.94 -13.34
N ASN A 402 2.77 -22.99 -12.18
CA ASN A 402 2.04 -24.16 -11.70
C ASN A 402 0.85 -24.52 -12.60
N THR A 403 0.08 -23.53 -13.02
CA THR A 403 -1.07 -23.74 -13.92
C THR A 403 -0.62 -24.37 -15.22
N VAL A 404 0.44 -23.87 -15.83
CA VAL A 404 1.00 -24.40 -17.07
C VAL A 404 1.57 -25.82 -16.85
N HIS A 405 2.36 -26.02 -15.81
CA HIS A 405 2.95 -27.32 -15.48
C HIS A 405 1.88 -28.42 -15.31
N HIS A 406 0.84 -28.16 -14.52
CA HIS A 406 -0.26 -29.09 -14.31
C HIS A 406 -1.09 -29.34 -15.58
N TYR A 407 -1.28 -28.29 -16.40
CA TYR A 407 -2.01 -28.42 -17.66
C TYR A 407 -1.25 -29.28 -18.66
N VAL A 408 0.03 -29.00 -18.88
CA VAL A 408 0.89 -29.69 -19.83
C VAL A 408 1.11 -31.16 -19.41
N THR A 409 1.22 -31.43 -18.11
CA THR A 409 1.28 -32.82 -17.61
C THR A 409 0.08 -33.64 -18.05
N LYS A 410 -1.13 -33.05 -18.02
CA LYS A 410 -2.37 -33.71 -18.48
C LYS A 410 -2.57 -33.64 -20.00
N ASN A 411 -1.99 -32.64 -20.65
CA ASN A 411 -2.11 -32.34 -22.07
C ASN A 411 -0.73 -32.21 -22.73
N PRO A 412 0.04 -33.30 -22.87
CA PRO A 412 1.44 -33.27 -23.32
C PRO A 412 1.63 -32.82 -24.78
N LYS A 413 0.56 -32.66 -25.55
CA LYS A 413 0.55 -32.13 -26.92
C LYS A 413 0.20 -30.64 -26.99
N SER A 414 -0.08 -30.00 -25.87
CA SER A 414 -0.40 -28.57 -25.85
C SER A 414 0.80 -27.73 -26.32
N ILE A 415 0.52 -26.67 -27.07
CA ILE A 415 1.52 -25.67 -27.48
C ILE A 415 2.24 -25.07 -26.28
N LEU A 416 1.59 -24.97 -25.11
CA LEU A 416 2.17 -24.40 -23.89
C LEU A 416 3.43 -25.14 -23.45
N LYS A 417 3.59 -26.43 -23.82
CA LYS A 417 4.78 -27.20 -23.49
C LYS A 417 6.08 -26.59 -24.06
N SER A 418 6.01 -26.02 -25.26
CA SER A 418 7.15 -25.39 -25.92
C SER A 418 7.12 -23.86 -25.83
N ALA A 419 5.91 -23.32 -25.69
CA ALA A 419 5.72 -21.87 -25.67
C ALA A 419 5.99 -21.24 -24.31
N VAL A 420 5.88 -21.98 -23.20
CA VAL A 420 6.23 -21.44 -21.87
C VAL A 420 7.60 -21.96 -21.48
N PRO A 421 8.58 -21.09 -21.22
CA PRO A 421 9.89 -21.52 -20.75
C PRO A 421 9.79 -22.33 -19.46
N GLU A 422 10.63 -23.34 -19.33
CA GLU A 422 10.69 -24.20 -18.14
C GLU A 422 10.90 -23.34 -16.89
N SER A 423 10.10 -23.55 -15.86
CA SER A 423 10.04 -22.67 -14.72
C SER A 423 9.88 -23.45 -13.43
N TYR A 424 10.66 -23.10 -12.41
CA TYR A 424 10.66 -23.72 -11.09
C TYR A 424 10.43 -22.66 -10.02
N GLN A 425 9.76 -23.05 -8.94
CA GLN A 425 9.64 -22.23 -7.74
C GLN A 425 10.86 -22.44 -6.85
N LEU A 426 11.34 -21.39 -6.24
CA LEU A 426 12.42 -21.42 -5.27
C LEU A 426 12.05 -20.49 -4.12
N GLU A 427 12.06 -21.00 -2.90
CA GLU A 427 11.82 -20.25 -1.68
C GLU A 427 13.11 -20.16 -0.90
N VAL A 428 13.64 -18.95 -0.68
CA VAL A 428 14.89 -18.71 0.04
C VAL A 428 14.66 -17.58 1.04
N ASP A 429 14.81 -17.88 2.32
CA ASP A 429 14.67 -16.91 3.39
C ASP A 429 15.98 -16.11 3.62
N TYR A 430 17.12 -16.77 3.52
CA TYR A 430 18.46 -16.22 3.65
C TYR A 430 19.42 -16.94 2.70
N ALA A 431 20.47 -16.25 2.23
CA ALA A 431 21.42 -16.82 1.27
C ALA A 431 22.11 -18.08 1.79
N GLU A 432 22.34 -18.18 3.10
CA GLU A 432 22.91 -19.35 3.75
C GLU A 432 22.06 -20.62 3.67
N PHE A 433 20.72 -20.47 3.45
CA PHE A 433 19.78 -21.58 3.32
C PHE A 433 19.48 -21.95 1.86
N LEU A 434 20.19 -21.38 0.90
CA LEU A 434 19.97 -21.68 -0.52
C LEU A 434 20.16 -23.18 -0.82
N ASP A 435 21.14 -23.83 -0.21
CA ASP A 435 21.42 -25.25 -0.43
C ASP A 435 20.27 -26.14 0.08
N ASP A 436 19.72 -25.84 1.26
CA ASP A 436 18.54 -26.53 1.80
C ASP A 436 17.30 -26.28 0.94
N SER A 437 17.11 -25.05 0.45
CA SER A 437 16.00 -24.70 -0.46
C SER A 437 16.10 -25.42 -1.81
N LEU A 438 17.31 -25.64 -2.31
CA LEU A 438 17.58 -26.38 -3.54
C LEU A 438 17.39 -27.90 -3.35
N ASP A 439 17.55 -28.43 -2.13
CA ASP A 439 17.24 -29.83 -1.82
C ASP A 439 15.72 -30.08 -1.89
N ASP A 440 14.90 -29.11 -1.47
CA ASP A 440 13.45 -29.14 -1.66
C ASP A 440 13.07 -28.97 -3.14
N ALA A 441 13.81 -28.18 -3.90
CA ALA A 441 13.66 -27.96 -5.33
C ALA A 441 14.63 -28.83 -6.16
N TYR A 442 14.74 -30.13 -5.85
CA TYR A 442 15.74 -31.03 -6.40
C TYR A 442 15.72 -31.11 -7.95
N GLU A 443 14.57 -31.01 -8.59
CA GLU A 443 14.45 -30.98 -10.06
C GLU A 443 15.16 -29.78 -10.66
N LEU A 444 15.03 -28.61 -10.04
CA LEU A 444 15.75 -27.39 -10.42
C LEU A 444 17.25 -27.56 -10.22
N ARG A 445 17.67 -28.10 -9.07
CA ARG A 445 19.09 -28.38 -8.77
C ARG A 445 19.71 -29.27 -9.84
N ASP A 446 18.99 -30.36 -10.22
CA ASP A 446 19.47 -31.27 -11.25
C ASP A 446 19.58 -30.61 -12.63
N GLU A 447 18.65 -29.73 -12.99
CA GLU A 447 18.69 -29.00 -14.26
C GLU A 447 19.82 -27.97 -14.29
N ILE A 448 20.07 -27.22 -13.21
CA ILE A 448 21.17 -26.25 -13.14
C ILE A 448 22.52 -26.98 -13.23
N ASN A 449 22.69 -28.13 -12.53
CA ASN A 449 23.91 -28.92 -12.54
C ASN A 449 24.32 -29.49 -13.92
N LYS A 450 23.39 -29.52 -14.89
CA LYS A 450 23.72 -29.91 -16.27
C LYS A 450 24.50 -28.83 -17.02
N GLU A 451 24.41 -27.57 -16.57
CA GLU A 451 25.03 -26.39 -17.18
C GLU A 451 24.75 -26.19 -18.68
N GLU A 452 23.66 -26.81 -19.18
CA GLU A 452 23.27 -26.77 -20.58
C GLU A 452 22.46 -25.50 -20.94
N LYS A 453 21.82 -24.87 -19.94
CA LYS A 453 20.91 -23.74 -20.10
C LYS A 453 21.36 -22.53 -19.29
N LEU A 454 20.96 -21.34 -19.75
CA LEU A 454 20.94 -20.14 -18.92
C LEU A 454 19.62 -20.06 -18.19
N TRP A 455 19.64 -19.51 -16.99
CA TRP A 455 18.48 -19.31 -16.15
C TRP A 455 18.30 -17.82 -15.82
N ILE A 456 17.05 -17.43 -15.60
CA ILE A 456 16.69 -16.10 -15.14
C ILE A 456 15.94 -16.24 -13.81
N LEU A 457 16.48 -15.61 -12.77
CA LEU A 457 15.86 -15.49 -11.46
C LEU A 457 14.92 -14.29 -11.48
N LYS A 458 13.67 -14.47 -11.04
CA LYS A 458 12.65 -13.42 -10.97
C LYS A 458 11.97 -13.47 -9.61
N PRO A 459 11.97 -12.39 -8.81
CA PRO A 459 11.14 -12.34 -7.62
C PRO A 459 9.64 -12.43 -7.98
N SER A 460 8.87 -13.18 -7.20
CA SER A 460 7.45 -13.43 -7.51
C SER A 460 6.55 -12.23 -7.31
N MET A 461 6.96 -11.28 -6.47
CA MET A 461 6.16 -10.14 -6.04
C MET A 461 6.76 -8.78 -6.45
N SER A 462 7.83 -8.77 -7.23
CA SER A 462 8.43 -7.52 -7.73
C SER A 462 7.89 -7.14 -9.10
N ASP A 463 7.75 -5.85 -9.31
CA ASP A 463 7.36 -5.22 -10.57
C ASP A 463 8.57 -4.56 -11.25
N LYS A 464 8.39 -4.11 -12.48
CA LYS A 464 9.37 -3.31 -13.24
C LYS A 464 10.76 -3.93 -13.41
N GLY A 465 10.89 -5.24 -13.24
CA GLY A 465 12.17 -5.95 -13.45
C GLY A 465 13.15 -5.89 -12.29
N GLN A 466 12.74 -5.36 -11.14
CA GLN A 466 13.58 -5.34 -9.94
C GLN A 466 13.96 -6.77 -9.50
N GLY A 467 15.22 -6.99 -9.14
CA GLY A 467 15.74 -8.26 -8.67
C GLY A 467 15.90 -9.36 -9.71
N ILE A 468 15.70 -9.06 -10.97
CA ILE A 468 15.96 -10.02 -12.02
C ILE A 468 17.47 -10.21 -12.17
N ARG A 469 17.93 -11.48 -12.24
CA ARG A 469 19.31 -11.85 -12.47
C ARG A 469 19.39 -13.01 -13.47
N ILE A 470 20.47 -13.08 -14.26
CA ILE A 470 20.73 -14.18 -15.20
C ILE A 470 21.94 -14.95 -14.68
N PHE A 471 21.84 -16.26 -14.67
CA PHE A 471 22.90 -17.14 -14.19
C PHE A 471 22.93 -18.48 -14.93
N LYS A 472 24.00 -19.26 -14.76
CA LYS A 472 24.18 -20.57 -15.41
C LYS A 472 24.48 -21.68 -14.40
N THR A 473 25.21 -21.36 -13.32
CA THR A 473 25.70 -22.34 -12.34
C THR A 473 25.11 -22.09 -10.95
N LEU A 474 25.19 -23.10 -10.07
CA LEU A 474 24.79 -22.95 -8.67
C LEU A 474 25.67 -21.92 -7.93
N ASP A 475 26.96 -21.86 -8.28
CA ASP A 475 27.88 -20.89 -7.67
C ASP A 475 27.44 -19.44 -7.98
N GLN A 476 27.06 -19.17 -9.25
CA GLN A 476 26.53 -17.86 -9.64
C GLN A 476 25.21 -17.56 -8.94
N LEU A 477 24.34 -18.55 -8.76
CA LEU A 477 23.09 -18.38 -8.02
C LEU A 477 23.36 -18.03 -6.56
N GLN A 478 24.33 -18.68 -5.91
CA GLN A 478 24.74 -18.35 -4.54
C GLN A 478 25.29 -16.92 -4.43
N GLU A 479 26.13 -16.51 -5.39
CA GLU A 479 26.65 -15.13 -5.44
C GLU A 479 25.54 -14.10 -5.59
N ILE A 480 24.50 -14.38 -6.38
CA ILE A 480 23.32 -13.52 -6.51
C ILE A 480 22.61 -13.35 -5.15
N PHE A 481 22.37 -14.45 -4.43
CA PHE A 481 21.71 -14.36 -3.12
C PHE A 481 22.61 -13.68 -2.07
N ASN A 482 23.90 -13.93 -2.10
CA ASN A 482 24.87 -13.22 -1.23
C ASN A 482 24.84 -11.71 -1.51
N SER A 483 24.79 -11.29 -2.79
CA SER A 483 24.72 -9.88 -3.17
C SER A 483 23.43 -9.19 -2.69
N PHE A 484 22.34 -9.92 -2.57
CA PHE A 484 21.09 -9.38 -2.03
C PHE A 484 21.19 -9.13 -0.52
N GLU A 485 21.92 -9.97 0.23
CA GLU A 485 22.16 -9.79 1.67
C GLU A 485 23.19 -8.70 1.96
N GLU A 486 24.27 -8.61 1.17
CA GLU A 486 25.30 -7.56 1.33
C GLU A 486 24.71 -6.16 1.11
N ASN A 487 23.71 -6.02 0.24
CA ASN A 487 23.00 -4.78 0.04
C ASN A 487 22.11 -4.46 1.25
N ASP A 488 21.51 -5.46 1.91
CA ASP A 488 20.75 -5.27 3.14
C ASP A 488 21.63 -4.74 4.30
N GLU A 489 22.87 -5.20 4.41
CA GLU A 489 23.81 -4.78 5.47
C GLU A 489 24.46 -3.41 5.19
N ASN A 490 24.65 -3.03 3.92
CA ASN A 490 25.30 -1.77 3.54
C ASN A 490 24.37 -0.56 3.52
N GLU A 491 23.05 -0.74 3.45
CA GLU A 491 22.07 0.35 3.62
C GLU A 491 22.07 0.92 5.04
N GLU A 492 22.72 0.25 6.01
CA GLU A 492 22.87 0.78 7.37
C GLU A 492 24.00 1.82 7.52
N ASP A 493 24.97 1.94 6.60
CA ASP A 493 26.22 2.68 6.85
C ASP A 493 26.64 3.79 5.87
N GLU A 494 26.00 4.04 4.70
CA GLU A 494 26.51 5.07 3.77
C GLU A 494 25.45 6.03 3.19
N GLU A 495 25.60 7.32 3.53
CA GLU A 495 25.04 8.46 2.79
C GLU A 495 25.72 8.55 1.40
N GLY A 496 25.01 8.19 0.36
CA GLY A 496 25.38 8.52 -1.02
C GLY A 496 25.83 7.36 -1.88
N VAL A 497 24.93 6.48 -2.24
CA VAL A 497 25.15 5.51 -3.33
C VAL A 497 24.27 5.90 -4.51
N ASP A 498 24.86 5.86 -5.70
CA ASP A 498 24.23 6.15 -6.99
C ASP A 498 22.95 5.29 -7.18
N GLU A 499 21.92 5.89 -7.74
CA GLU A 499 20.57 5.31 -7.99
C GLU A 499 20.57 4.09 -8.96
N GLU A 500 21.72 3.51 -9.27
CA GLU A 500 21.84 2.35 -10.18
C GLU A 500 21.76 0.97 -9.50
N ASP A 501 21.87 0.87 -8.19
CA ASP A 501 21.75 -0.42 -7.50
C ASP A 501 20.34 -0.56 -6.90
N ASN A 502 19.49 -1.33 -7.60
CA ASN A 502 18.17 -1.72 -7.16
C ASN A 502 18.29 -2.63 -5.92
N GLY A 503 18.50 -2.03 -4.76
CA GLY A 503 18.58 -2.70 -3.47
C GLY A 503 17.35 -3.57 -3.22
N ILE A 504 17.54 -4.87 -3.17
CA ILE A 504 16.50 -5.84 -2.91
C ILE A 504 16.75 -6.43 -1.55
N ILE A 505 15.79 -6.24 -0.67
CA ILE A 505 15.77 -6.82 0.67
C ILE A 505 15.32 -8.28 0.55
N LEU A 506 16.24 -9.21 0.64
CA LEU A 506 15.99 -10.65 0.49
C LEU A 506 14.90 -11.15 1.44
N SER A 507 14.91 -10.70 2.68
CA SER A 507 13.94 -11.05 3.71
C SER A 507 12.48 -10.66 3.35
N GLN A 508 12.28 -9.76 2.38
CA GLN A 508 10.95 -9.34 1.90
C GLN A 508 10.47 -10.17 0.70
N LEU A 509 11.36 -10.78 -0.06
CA LEU A 509 11.03 -11.40 -1.34
C LEU A 509 10.89 -12.92 -1.32
N ARG A 510 11.36 -13.64 -0.34
CA ARG A 510 11.27 -15.11 -0.08
C ARG A 510 10.91 -16.06 -1.23
N HIS A 511 10.06 -15.63 -2.17
CA HIS A 511 9.53 -16.44 -3.26
C HIS A 511 10.08 -15.97 -4.60
N PHE A 512 10.77 -16.86 -5.29
CA PHE A 512 11.37 -16.62 -6.60
C PHE A 512 10.85 -17.61 -7.63
N ILE A 513 10.92 -17.21 -8.89
CA ILE A 513 10.79 -18.10 -10.05
C ILE A 513 12.15 -18.17 -10.73
N VAL A 514 12.67 -19.38 -10.88
CA VAL A 514 13.81 -19.68 -11.74
C VAL A 514 13.26 -20.19 -13.06
N GLN A 515 13.49 -19.43 -14.13
CA GLN A 515 12.95 -19.73 -15.46
C GLN A 515 14.07 -19.89 -16.46
N GLU A 516 13.92 -20.85 -17.42
CA GLU A 516 14.86 -21.00 -18.53
C GLU A 516 14.96 -19.67 -19.29
N TYR A 517 16.18 -19.16 -19.43
CA TYR A 517 16.44 -17.96 -20.20
C TYR A 517 16.58 -18.30 -21.69
N LYS A 518 15.70 -17.75 -22.53
CA LYS A 518 15.74 -17.94 -23.98
C LYS A 518 16.87 -17.10 -24.59
N SER A 519 17.98 -17.75 -24.88
CA SER A 519 19.24 -17.12 -25.32
C SER A 519 19.32 -16.83 -26.82
N ASN A 520 18.31 -17.25 -27.59
CA ASN A 520 18.30 -17.10 -29.05
C ASN A 520 17.10 -16.23 -29.56
N PRO A 521 16.97 -14.98 -29.07
CA PRO A 521 15.89 -14.10 -29.52
C PRO A 521 16.05 -13.70 -30.98
N LEU A 522 14.95 -13.34 -31.62
CA LEU A 522 14.98 -12.73 -32.95
C LEU A 522 15.60 -11.34 -32.82
N LEU A 523 16.68 -11.10 -33.58
CA LEU A 523 17.40 -9.82 -33.63
C LEU A 523 17.31 -9.23 -35.02
N LEU A 524 16.89 -7.97 -35.10
CA LEU A 524 16.69 -7.27 -36.37
C LEU A 524 17.80 -6.24 -36.57
N SER A 525 18.53 -6.32 -37.72
CA SER A 525 19.63 -5.41 -38.03
C SER A 525 19.19 -3.94 -38.17
N LYS A 526 17.94 -3.70 -38.51
CA LYS A 526 17.35 -2.36 -38.58
C LYS A 526 17.15 -1.67 -37.23
N TYR A 527 17.26 -2.44 -36.16
CA TYR A 527 17.10 -2.00 -34.75
C TYR A 527 18.32 -2.37 -33.93
N ASP A 528 19.51 -2.25 -34.51
CA ASP A 528 20.82 -2.44 -33.87
C ASP A 528 20.99 -3.76 -33.14
N HIS A 529 20.32 -4.83 -33.61
CA HIS A 529 20.33 -6.14 -32.96
C HIS A 529 19.88 -6.11 -31.49
N LYS A 530 19.01 -5.16 -31.13
CA LYS A 530 18.39 -5.09 -29.81
C LYS A 530 17.38 -6.22 -29.63
N LYS A 531 17.36 -6.82 -28.45
CA LYS A 531 16.30 -7.75 -28.02
C LYS A 531 14.98 -7.00 -27.90
N PHE A 532 13.87 -7.66 -28.18
CA PHE A 532 12.53 -7.09 -27.99
C PHE A 532 11.54 -8.11 -27.48
N HIS A 533 10.47 -7.64 -26.86
CA HIS A 533 9.28 -8.43 -26.60
C HIS A 533 8.06 -7.80 -27.30
N LEU A 534 7.02 -8.62 -27.45
CA LEU A 534 5.74 -8.20 -28.02
C LEU A 534 4.73 -8.02 -26.90
N ARG A 535 4.28 -6.80 -26.65
CA ARG A 535 3.15 -6.48 -25.77
C ARG A 535 1.85 -6.66 -26.55
N THR A 536 1.04 -7.61 -26.12
CA THR A 536 -0.25 -7.93 -26.71
C THR A 536 -1.36 -7.66 -25.72
N TYR A 537 -2.36 -6.87 -26.08
CA TYR A 537 -3.54 -6.69 -25.26
C TYR A 537 -4.54 -7.82 -25.53
N VAL A 538 -4.98 -8.46 -24.45
CA VAL A 538 -5.94 -9.58 -24.48
C VAL A 538 -7.14 -9.18 -23.65
N VAL A 539 -8.32 -9.20 -24.27
CA VAL A 539 -9.58 -8.82 -23.60
C VAL A 539 -10.39 -10.07 -23.28
N CYS A 540 -10.76 -10.22 -22.03
CA CYS A 540 -11.60 -11.32 -21.56
C CYS A 540 -12.96 -10.79 -21.13
N VAL A 541 -14.02 -11.51 -21.49
CA VAL A 541 -15.40 -11.07 -21.29
C VAL A 541 -16.28 -12.19 -20.75
N GLY A 542 -17.03 -11.89 -19.69
CA GLY A 542 -18.09 -12.74 -19.15
C GLY A 542 -17.61 -14.14 -18.73
N ASP A 543 -18.39 -15.17 -19.06
CA ASP A 543 -18.10 -16.59 -18.76
C ASP A 543 -16.89 -17.16 -19.50
N LEU A 544 -16.05 -16.30 -19.99
CA LEU A 544 -14.80 -16.48 -20.69
C LEU A 544 -14.92 -16.58 -22.22
N LYS A 545 -15.10 -15.44 -22.84
CA LYS A 545 -14.65 -15.20 -24.22
C LYS A 545 -13.34 -14.45 -24.19
N VAL A 546 -12.40 -14.84 -25.03
CA VAL A 546 -11.04 -14.28 -25.06
C VAL A 546 -10.76 -13.72 -26.46
N PHE A 547 -10.36 -12.45 -26.47
CA PHE A 547 -10.03 -11.71 -27.70
C PHE A 547 -8.58 -11.23 -27.66
N VAL A 548 -7.86 -11.41 -28.74
CA VAL A 548 -6.51 -10.88 -28.94
C VAL A 548 -6.60 -9.64 -29.79
N TYR A 549 -6.05 -8.51 -29.31
CA TYR A 549 -6.00 -7.28 -30.06
C TYR A 549 -4.85 -7.31 -31.07
N LYS A 550 -5.16 -7.11 -32.34
CA LYS A 550 -4.24 -7.30 -33.47
C LYS A 550 -3.09 -6.27 -33.49
N ASN A 551 -3.32 -5.06 -32.97
CA ASN A 551 -2.30 -4.01 -32.94
C ASN A 551 -1.30 -4.24 -31.79
N VAL A 552 -0.44 -5.23 -31.98
CA VAL A 552 0.63 -5.63 -31.07
C VAL A 552 1.75 -4.60 -31.10
N LEU A 553 2.33 -4.30 -29.93
CA LEU A 553 3.47 -3.39 -29.77
C LEU A 553 4.76 -4.18 -29.62
N THR A 554 5.86 -3.65 -30.18
CA THR A 554 7.20 -4.19 -30.03
C THR A 554 8.02 -3.25 -29.16
N LEU A 555 8.46 -3.71 -27.99
CA LEU A 555 9.24 -2.94 -27.02
C LEU A 555 10.69 -3.44 -27.04
N PHE A 556 11.63 -2.55 -27.32
CA PHE A 556 13.05 -2.90 -27.47
C PHE A 556 13.83 -2.65 -26.19
N ALA A 557 14.90 -3.44 -25.98
CA ALA A 557 15.88 -3.22 -24.92
C ALA A 557 16.67 -1.92 -25.17
N GLY A 558 17.26 -1.36 -24.12
CA GLY A 558 18.09 -0.15 -24.23
C GLY A 558 19.32 -0.34 -25.08
N GLU A 559 20.00 -1.51 -24.95
CA GLU A 559 21.24 -1.83 -25.62
C GLU A 559 21.13 -3.03 -26.57
N PRO A 560 22.09 -3.16 -27.53
CA PRO A 560 22.20 -4.35 -28.37
C PRO A 560 22.38 -5.62 -27.54
N TYR A 561 21.69 -6.68 -27.94
CA TYR A 561 21.78 -7.97 -27.28
C TYR A 561 23.17 -8.60 -27.43
N LYS A 562 23.72 -9.07 -26.30
CA LYS A 562 24.95 -9.89 -26.27
C LYS A 562 24.65 -11.14 -25.44
N LEU A 563 25.01 -12.30 -25.94
CA LEU A 563 24.90 -13.53 -25.15
C LEU A 563 25.85 -13.45 -23.95
N PRO A 564 25.39 -13.70 -22.72
CA PRO A 564 26.29 -13.77 -21.56
C PRO A 564 27.40 -14.79 -21.76
N GLY A 565 28.64 -14.38 -21.51
CA GLY A 565 29.82 -15.30 -21.57
C GLY A 565 29.88 -16.15 -20.31
N ASP A 566 30.63 -17.27 -20.41
CA ASP A 566 30.84 -18.18 -19.24
C ASP A 566 31.76 -17.53 -18.16
N GLU A 567 32.45 -16.43 -18.47
CA GLU A 567 33.39 -15.73 -17.58
C GLU A 567 32.81 -14.37 -17.09
N ASP A 568 31.60 -14.01 -17.45
CA ASP A 568 31.00 -12.74 -17.03
C ASP A 568 30.55 -12.85 -15.56
N GLU A 569 31.25 -12.19 -14.64
CA GLU A 569 30.90 -12.16 -13.20
C GLU A 569 29.54 -11.45 -12.96
N VAL A 570 29.23 -10.42 -13.74
CA VAL A 570 27.96 -9.69 -13.70
C VAL A 570 27.45 -9.43 -15.11
N VAL A 571 26.24 -9.91 -15.41
CA VAL A 571 25.59 -9.70 -16.70
C VAL A 571 24.85 -8.36 -16.69
N SER A 572 25.25 -7.40 -17.54
CA SER A 572 24.49 -6.17 -17.75
C SER A 572 23.09 -6.48 -18.27
N LEU A 573 22.08 -6.06 -17.56
CA LEU A 573 20.67 -6.32 -17.90
C LEU A 573 20.12 -5.41 -19.00
N ALA A 574 20.80 -4.31 -19.35
CA ALA A 574 20.32 -3.30 -20.30
C ALA A 574 20.06 -3.85 -21.72
N GLY A 575 20.81 -4.89 -22.15
CA GLY A 575 20.58 -5.60 -23.41
C GLY A 575 19.62 -6.79 -23.32
N HIS A 576 19.18 -7.17 -22.10
CA HIS A 576 18.40 -8.37 -21.84
C HIS A 576 16.98 -8.10 -21.41
N LEU A 577 16.76 -7.04 -20.62
CA LEU A 577 15.45 -6.59 -20.21
C LEU A 577 14.90 -5.56 -21.20
N THR A 578 13.64 -5.72 -21.52
CA THR A 578 12.95 -4.90 -22.51
C THR A 578 11.86 -4.02 -21.88
N ASN A 579 11.84 -3.93 -20.55
CA ASN A 579 10.92 -3.09 -19.80
C ASN A 579 11.34 -1.62 -19.94
N THR A 580 10.45 -0.78 -20.44
CA THR A 580 10.71 0.63 -20.72
C THR A 580 11.02 1.46 -19.48
N CYS A 581 10.52 1.03 -18.31
CA CYS A 581 10.76 1.72 -17.03
C CYS A 581 12.21 1.60 -16.50
N LEU A 582 13.05 0.72 -17.07
CA LEU A 582 14.48 0.59 -16.75
C LEU A 582 15.38 1.43 -17.66
N GLN A 583 14.81 2.20 -18.60
CA GLN A 583 15.55 3.00 -19.58
C GLN A 583 15.45 4.50 -19.21
N GLU A 584 16.16 4.91 -18.14
CA GLU A 584 16.02 6.24 -17.52
C GLU A 584 16.50 7.42 -18.38
N ASN A 585 17.29 7.22 -19.44
CA ASN A 585 17.97 8.31 -20.16
C ASN A 585 17.64 8.46 -21.65
N GLU A 586 16.79 7.63 -22.22
CA GLU A 586 16.37 7.72 -23.64
C GLU A 586 14.88 7.45 -23.79
N ASP A 587 14.23 8.10 -24.75
CA ASP A 587 12.86 7.76 -25.13
C ASP A 587 12.81 6.28 -25.55
N PRO A 588 12.03 5.42 -24.86
CA PRO A 588 12.01 3.99 -25.13
C PRO A 588 11.54 3.73 -26.56
N LEU A 589 12.25 2.87 -27.27
CA LEU A 589 11.90 2.53 -28.65
C LEU A 589 10.71 1.56 -28.66
N VAL A 590 9.53 2.05 -29.03
CA VAL A 590 8.32 1.26 -29.23
C VAL A 590 7.86 1.36 -30.67
N VAL A 591 7.63 0.22 -31.32
CA VAL A 591 7.22 0.15 -32.73
C VAL A 591 5.99 -0.77 -32.88
N PRO A 592 4.96 -0.39 -33.64
CA PRO A 592 3.88 -1.31 -33.98
C PRO A 592 4.42 -2.55 -34.68
N PHE A 593 4.07 -3.74 -34.23
CA PHE A 593 4.60 -5.01 -34.76
C PHE A 593 4.45 -5.13 -36.28
N TRP A 594 3.29 -4.76 -36.79
CA TRP A 594 3.03 -4.81 -38.24
C TRP A 594 3.88 -3.83 -39.08
N LYS A 595 4.43 -2.80 -38.42
CA LYS A 595 5.31 -1.81 -39.09
C LYS A 595 6.81 -2.15 -38.92
N LEU A 596 7.16 -3.26 -38.25
CA LEU A 596 8.56 -3.69 -38.13
C LEU A 596 9.22 -3.87 -39.48
N GLN A 597 10.42 -3.29 -39.61
CA GLN A 597 11.27 -3.45 -40.80
C GLN A 597 12.24 -4.63 -40.60
N GLY A 598 12.54 -5.36 -41.66
CA GLY A 598 13.46 -6.51 -41.59
C GLY A 598 12.80 -7.83 -41.26
N LEU A 599 11.47 -7.87 -41.11
CA LEU A 599 10.66 -9.07 -40.93
C LEU A 599 9.60 -9.11 -42.06
N ALA A 600 9.48 -10.26 -42.72
CA ALA A 600 8.50 -10.41 -43.78
C ALA A 600 7.06 -10.53 -43.25
N ASP A 601 6.07 -10.08 -44.00
CA ASP A 601 4.67 -10.11 -43.55
C ASP A 601 4.16 -11.55 -43.28
N ASN A 602 4.66 -12.53 -44.02
CA ASN A 602 4.34 -13.94 -43.78
C ASN A 602 4.86 -14.40 -42.42
N ASP A 603 6.07 -13.97 -42.04
CA ASP A 603 6.66 -14.36 -40.73
C ASP A 603 5.92 -13.66 -39.59
N LYS A 604 5.50 -12.40 -39.78
CA LYS A 604 4.63 -11.69 -38.82
C LYS A 604 3.30 -12.42 -38.62
N ASN A 605 2.68 -12.94 -39.68
CA ASN A 605 1.44 -13.71 -39.56
C ASN A 605 1.67 -15.03 -38.77
N ILE A 606 2.77 -15.74 -39.03
CA ILE A 606 3.14 -16.96 -38.30
C ILE A 606 3.31 -16.68 -36.81
N VAL A 607 3.97 -15.58 -36.46
CA VAL A 607 4.14 -15.17 -35.07
C VAL A 607 2.80 -14.81 -34.44
N PHE A 608 1.95 -14.07 -35.12
CA PHE A 608 0.65 -13.65 -34.59
C PHE A 608 -0.32 -14.83 -34.40
N GLU A 609 -0.33 -15.80 -35.32
CA GLU A 609 -1.11 -17.05 -35.18
C GLU A 609 -0.68 -17.83 -33.93
N GLN A 610 0.64 -17.93 -33.68
CA GLN A 610 1.14 -18.58 -32.46
C GLN A 610 0.71 -17.81 -31.19
N ILE A 611 0.74 -16.47 -31.19
CA ILE A 611 0.23 -15.65 -30.08
C ILE A 611 -1.23 -16.00 -29.78
N CYS A 612 -2.06 -16.08 -30.82
CA CYS A 612 -3.47 -16.46 -30.67
C CYS A 612 -3.63 -17.87 -30.10
N ASP A 613 -2.88 -18.86 -30.59
CA ASP A 613 -2.96 -20.24 -30.14
C ASP A 613 -2.44 -20.41 -28.70
N ILE A 614 -1.34 -19.74 -28.34
CA ILE A 614 -0.80 -19.75 -26.99
C ILE A 614 -1.80 -19.11 -26.02
N THR A 615 -2.36 -17.95 -26.37
CA THR A 615 -3.37 -17.26 -25.56
C THR A 615 -4.59 -18.15 -25.33
N LYS A 616 -5.13 -18.77 -26.38
CA LYS A 616 -6.23 -19.71 -26.28
C LYS A 616 -5.96 -20.85 -25.30
N GLU A 617 -4.82 -21.53 -25.44
CA GLU A 617 -4.46 -22.66 -24.59
C GLU A 617 -4.16 -22.21 -23.14
N LEU A 618 -3.61 -21.02 -22.96
CA LEU A 618 -3.34 -20.43 -21.65
C LEU A 618 -4.62 -20.24 -20.83
N PHE A 619 -5.65 -19.63 -21.42
CA PHE A 619 -6.92 -19.43 -20.74
C PHE A 619 -7.69 -20.75 -20.52
N LYS A 620 -7.56 -21.73 -21.41
CA LYS A 620 -8.05 -23.09 -21.16
C LYS A 620 -7.32 -23.74 -19.98
N ALA A 621 -6.03 -23.56 -19.87
CA ALA A 621 -5.25 -24.07 -18.74
C ALA A 621 -5.75 -23.47 -17.43
N ALA A 622 -5.86 -22.15 -17.33
CA ALA A 622 -6.32 -21.45 -16.14
C ALA A 622 -7.69 -21.93 -15.67
N THR A 623 -8.65 -22.09 -16.58
CA THR A 623 -10.01 -22.52 -16.23
C THR A 623 -10.15 -24.01 -15.94
N SER A 624 -9.27 -24.86 -16.47
CA SER A 624 -9.40 -26.31 -16.33
C SER A 624 -8.64 -26.90 -15.14
N VAL A 625 -7.50 -26.34 -14.76
CA VAL A 625 -6.61 -26.91 -13.73
C VAL A 625 -6.50 -26.08 -12.47
N ASP A 626 -6.72 -24.80 -12.52
CA ASP A 626 -6.61 -23.91 -11.35
C ASP A 626 -7.89 -23.10 -11.09
N LYS A 627 -8.98 -23.83 -10.87
CA LYS A 627 -10.31 -23.21 -10.61
C LYS A 627 -10.39 -22.40 -9.33
N MET A 628 -9.45 -22.53 -8.42
CA MET A 628 -9.41 -21.70 -7.19
C MET A 628 -8.80 -20.33 -7.46
N ASN A 629 -7.87 -20.24 -8.40
CA ASN A 629 -7.13 -19.03 -8.69
C ASN A 629 -7.53 -18.36 -10.02
N PHE A 630 -8.41 -18.99 -10.81
CA PHE A 630 -9.05 -18.36 -11.96
C PHE A 630 -10.52 -18.78 -12.08
N GLN A 631 -11.43 -17.80 -11.94
CA GLN A 631 -12.87 -18.04 -12.04
C GLN A 631 -13.50 -16.99 -12.96
N PRO A 632 -14.05 -17.41 -14.11
CA PRO A 632 -14.86 -16.54 -14.96
C PRO A 632 -16.11 -16.03 -14.22
N ILE A 633 -16.49 -14.79 -14.49
CA ILE A 633 -17.68 -14.14 -13.95
C ILE A 633 -18.42 -13.48 -15.12
N ASN A 634 -19.73 -13.70 -15.21
CA ASN A 634 -20.54 -13.31 -16.36
C ASN A 634 -20.64 -11.79 -16.61
N ASN A 635 -20.35 -10.99 -15.62
CA ASN A 635 -20.41 -9.51 -15.63
C ASN A 635 -19.02 -8.85 -15.54
N ALA A 636 -17.93 -9.60 -15.78
CA ALA A 636 -16.57 -9.04 -15.77
C ALA A 636 -16.02 -8.85 -17.19
N ILE A 637 -15.25 -7.79 -17.38
CA ILE A 637 -14.47 -7.53 -18.60
C ILE A 637 -13.09 -7.08 -18.17
N GLU A 638 -12.04 -7.79 -18.58
CA GLU A 638 -10.67 -7.42 -18.19
C GLU A 638 -9.75 -7.36 -19.39
N ILE A 639 -8.87 -6.36 -19.41
CA ILE A 639 -7.80 -6.20 -20.40
C ILE A 639 -6.49 -6.61 -19.73
N PHE A 640 -5.88 -7.69 -20.24
CA PHE A 640 -4.56 -8.14 -19.84
C PHE A 640 -3.49 -7.65 -20.81
N GLY A 641 -2.30 -7.31 -20.29
CA GLY A 641 -1.09 -7.14 -21.08
C GLY A 641 -0.29 -8.45 -21.08
N VAL A 642 -0.18 -9.09 -22.22
CA VAL A 642 0.54 -10.37 -22.34
C VAL A 642 1.82 -10.15 -23.13
N ASP A 643 2.94 -10.57 -22.55
CA ASP A 643 4.27 -10.37 -23.10
C ASP A 643 4.82 -11.65 -23.73
N PHE A 644 5.26 -11.51 -24.99
CA PHE A 644 5.80 -12.62 -25.76
C PHE A 644 7.21 -12.32 -26.27
N LEU A 645 8.07 -13.31 -26.25
CA LEU A 645 9.38 -13.29 -26.91
C LEU A 645 9.30 -14.05 -28.23
N VAL A 646 9.89 -13.48 -29.27
CA VAL A 646 10.06 -14.17 -30.57
C VAL A 646 11.49 -14.66 -30.68
N ASN A 647 11.68 -15.94 -31.00
CA ASN A 647 12.99 -16.52 -31.21
C ASN A 647 13.44 -16.40 -32.69
N SER A 648 14.71 -16.66 -32.96
CA SER A 648 15.30 -16.57 -34.31
C SER A 648 14.70 -17.52 -35.34
N ASP A 649 14.05 -18.60 -34.87
CA ASP A 649 13.30 -19.58 -35.68
C ASP A 649 11.81 -19.22 -35.82
N PHE A 650 11.41 -18.04 -35.37
CA PHE A 650 10.03 -17.54 -35.30
C PHE A 650 9.11 -18.30 -34.34
N SER A 651 9.64 -19.16 -33.49
CA SER A 651 8.86 -19.69 -32.36
C SER A 651 8.60 -18.60 -31.33
N VAL A 652 7.43 -18.67 -30.68
CA VAL A 652 6.96 -17.66 -29.74
C VAL A 652 6.94 -18.23 -28.33
N ASN A 653 7.52 -17.51 -27.35
CA ASN A 653 7.44 -17.84 -25.96
C ASN A 653 6.63 -16.82 -25.16
N LEU A 654 5.74 -17.31 -24.29
CA LEU A 654 5.06 -16.51 -23.30
C LEU A 654 6.05 -16.13 -22.18
N LEU A 655 6.16 -14.84 -21.86
CA LEU A 655 6.99 -14.35 -20.77
C LEU A 655 6.21 -14.11 -19.48
N GLU A 656 5.12 -13.35 -19.57
CA GLU A 656 4.27 -13.00 -18.42
C GLU A 656 2.89 -12.50 -18.86
N VAL A 657 1.96 -12.45 -17.89
CA VAL A 657 0.63 -11.86 -18.02
C VAL A 657 0.46 -10.80 -16.94
N ASN A 658 0.17 -9.58 -17.36
CA ASN A 658 0.00 -8.43 -16.48
C ASN A 658 -1.48 -8.03 -16.42
N SER A 659 -2.04 -7.90 -15.21
CA SER A 659 -3.27 -7.15 -14.97
C SER A 659 -2.93 -5.66 -14.96
N TYR A 660 -3.83 -4.81 -15.42
CA TYR A 660 -3.59 -3.36 -15.50
C TYR A 660 -2.32 -3.01 -16.27
N PRO A 661 -2.25 -3.33 -17.58
CA PRO A 661 -1.07 -2.99 -18.37
C PRO A 661 -0.87 -1.47 -18.38
N ASP A 662 0.40 -1.04 -18.29
CA ASP A 662 0.73 0.37 -18.42
C ASP A 662 0.55 0.80 -19.89
N PHE A 663 -0.56 1.46 -20.17
CA PHE A 663 -0.90 1.96 -21.49
C PHE A 663 -0.05 3.16 -21.92
N LYS A 664 0.57 3.88 -20.98
CA LYS A 664 1.44 5.03 -21.26
C LYS A 664 2.76 4.62 -21.93
N GLN A 665 3.17 3.36 -21.82
CA GLN A 665 4.36 2.83 -22.48
C GLN A 665 4.31 2.94 -24.02
N THR A 666 3.14 3.17 -24.62
CA THR A 666 3.03 3.42 -26.05
C THR A 666 3.66 4.75 -26.48
N GLY A 667 3.83 5.69 -25.57
CA GLY A 667 4.19 7.07 -25.88
C GLY A 667 3.07 7.83 -26.59
N ASP A 668 3.25 9.14 -26.75
CA ASP A 668 2.24 10.01 -27.36
C ASP A 668 2.02 9.72 -28.86
N ASP A 669 3.04 9.25 -29.57
CA ASP A 669 2.98 8.95 -31.00
C ASP A 669 2.10 7.74 -31.36
N LEU A 670 1.86 6.85 -30.40
CA LEU A 670 1.08 5.62 -30.60
C LEU A 670 -0.23 5.60 -29.79
N LYS A 671 -0.61 6.70 -29.18
CA LYS A 671 -1.84 6.80 -28.37
C LYS A 671 -3.10 6.38 -29.14
N GLU A 672 -3.15 6.58 -30.46
CA GLU A 672 -4.27 6.17 -31.30
C GLU A 672 -4.56 4.66 -31.22
N ILE A 673 -3.54 3.83 -30.97
CA ILE A 673 -3.70 2.37 -30.78
C ILE A 673 -4.51 2.09 -29.51
N ILE A 674 -4.26 2.86 -28.44
CA ILE A 674 -4.98 2.72 -27.18
C ILE A 674 -6.41 3.28 -27.29
N TYR A 675 -6.60 4.42 -27.97
CA TYR A 675 -7.93 4.94 -28.24
C TYR A 675 -8.77 3.95 -29.05
N GLU A 676 -8.19 3.34 -30.10
CA GLU A 676 -8.89 2.30 -30.87
C GLU A 676 -9.22 1.06 -30.01
N LEU A 677 -8.28 0.60 -29.17
CA LEU A 677 -8.52 -0.53 -28.26
C LEU A 677 -9.76 -0.28 -27.39
N PHE A 678 -9.81 0.86 -26.68
CA PHE A 678 -10.94 1.18 -25.80
C PHE A 678 -12.24 1.46 -26.58
N GLU A 679 -12.16 2.07 -27.76
CA GLU A 679 -13.33 2.23 -28.62
C GLU A 679 -13.92 0.88 -29.04
N ARG A 680 -13.07 -0.09 -29.44
CA ARG A 680 -13.49 -1.44 -29.79
C ARG A 680 -14.04 -2.20 -28.58
N VAL A 681 -13.36 -2.12 -27.43
CA VAL A 681 -13.84 -2.75 -26.19
C VAL A 681 -15.21 -2.20 -25.81
N ALA A 682 -15.41 -0.90 -25.83
CA ALA A 682 -16.69 -0.28 -25.50
C ALA A 682 -17.80 -0.69 -26.48
N THR A 683 -17.54 -0.59 -27.79
CA THR A 683 -18.58 -0.75 -28.83
C THR A 683 -18.87 -2.21 -29.20
N GLU A 684 -17.84 -3.08 -29.20
CA GLU A 684 -17.96 -4.46 -29.67
C GLU A 684 -18.14 -5.47 -28.52
N LEU A 685 -17.73 -5.11 -27.28
CA LEU A 685 -17.75 -6.04 -26.16
C LEU A 685 -18.64 -5.55 -25.00
N VAL A 686 -18.37 -4.38 -24.41
CA VAL A 686 -19.06 -3.89 -23.20
C VAL A 686 -20.52 -3.57 -23.49
N ASP A 687 -20.78 -2.70 -24.47
CA ASP A 687 -22.15 -2.29 -24.79
C ASP A 687 -23.02 -3.47 -25.25
N PRO A 688 -22.55 -4.40 -26.12
CA PRO A 688 -23.31 -5.62 -26.44
C PRO A 688 -23.55 -6.54 -25.24
N MET A 689 -22.58 -6.66 -24.33
CA MET A 689 -22.74 -7.50 -23.14
C MET A 689 -23.82 -6.91 -22.21
N ILE A 690 -23.78 -5.63 -21.94
CA ILE A 690 -24.74 -4.93 -21.09
C ILE A 690 -26.15 -4.99 -21.67
N ASN A 691 -26.30 -4.83 -22.98
CA ASN A 691 -27.61 -4.84 -23.65
C ASN A 691 -28.11 -6.26 -24.01
N GLY A 692 -27.43 -7.32 -23.56
CA GLY A 692 -27.84 -8.72 -23.82
C GLY A 692 -27.72 -9.15 -25.29
N ASN A 693 -27.01 -8.40 -26.12
CA ASN A 693 -26.86 -8.61 -27.58
C ASN A 693 -25.48 -9.19 -27.94
N PHE A 694 -24.80 -9.81 -26.98
CA PHE A 694 -23.45 -10.35 -27.16
C PHE A 694 -23.48 -11.62 -28.02
N LEU A 695 -23.71 -11.46 -29.30
CA LEU A 695 -23.51 -12.48 -30.33
C LEU A 695 -22.07 -12.37 -30.81
N SER A 696 -21.38 -13.52 -31.04
CA SER A 696 -19.99 -13.57 -31.48
C SER A 696 -19.65 -12.46 -32.47
N VAL A 697 -18.62 -11.66 -32.17
CA VAL A 697 -18.15 -10.57 -33.03
C VAL A 697 -17.59 -11.18 -34.32
N LYS A 698 -18.45 -11.34 -35.31
CA LYS A 698 -18.06 -11.73 -36.70
C LYS A 698 -17.90 -10.48 -37.56
N ASN A 699 -17.12 -9.52 -37.07
CA ASN A 699 -16.77 -8.38 -37.90
C ASN A 699 -15.37 -8.63 -38.49
N GLU A 700 -15.30 -9.01 -39.77
CA GLU A 700 -14.03 -9.23 -40.49
C GLU A 700 -13.12 -7.98 -40.50
N ALA A 701 -13.67 -6.82 -40.17
CA ALA A 701 -12.93 -5.55 -40.07
C ALA A 701 -12.50 -5.23 -38.60
N SER A 702 -12.80 -6.10 -37.63
CA SER A 702 -12.38 -5.88 -36.24
C SER A 702 -10.91 -6.22 -36.04
N ASN A 703 -10.23 -5.39 -35.22
CA ASN A 703 -8.89 -5.69 -34.72
C ASN A 703 -8.91 -6.55 -33.43
N LEU A 704 -10.09 -6.94 -32.94
CA LEU A 704 -10.28 -7.92 -31.86
C LEU A 704 -10.56 -9.30 -32.46
N ILE A 705 -9.63 -10.23 -32.26
CA ILE A 705 -9.71 -11.59 -32.80
C ILE A 705 -10.16 -12.54 -31.70
N GLU A 706 -11.35 -13.09 -31.84
CA GLU A 706 -11.87 -14.10 -30.88
C GLU A 706 -11.05 -15.38 -31.00
N VAL A 707 -10.44 -15.84 -29.88
CA VAL A 707 -9.60 -17.05 -29.84
C VAL A 707 -10.21 -18.14 -28.95
N LEU A 708 -11.09 -17.79 -28.01
CA LEU A 708 -11.77 -18.73 -27.12
C LEU A 708 -13.20 -18.25 -26.83
#